data_bdc22360f87844f190c62967e5c60eee
#
_entry.id   bdc22360f87844f190c62967e5c60eee
#
_cell.length_a   1.000
_cell.length_b   1.000
_cell.length_c   1.000
_cell.angle_alpha   90.00
_cell.angle_beta   90.00
_cell.angle_gamma   90.00
#
_symmetry.space_group_name_H-M   'P 1'
#
loop_
_entity.id
_entity.type
_entity.pdbx_description
1 polymer ?
#
loop_
_entity_poly.entity_id
_entity_poly.type
_entity_poly.pdbx_seq_one_letter_code
_entity_poly.pdbx_strand_id
1 'polypeptide(L)'
;ARQNMHQAVGALEMVGLVAPAHMLRAMEAAVQQFVHRPERCTEASAALLERASFALLEYLDIVMDGGHDSAVGLFPHYRDAQVLAGADRIHPADLWPIEWRWIRPEVSLDGVAPLVVDGTARARMDQAVLHLMQQGDAKAGAELRDLSLSMAKSNAQRAEGVFWLLCSGVFDAVANGSLPVDLYVKRVASQVLMQFASSQRGERHVSDRLAKELLFFCVQAAPNADRLSPWLTAIRYAYDLGRFQPVDYEARRYGRFDPAVVSQARKRIEAVKESWSGLAGGDAARLKNIGDQFGLVSDSIVKLHPRSQRLADSLKHAADVTQRSGKSPSAEVALEVATAVLYLEAALTDRNQDEGELAERTDRLAVRLEQVCAGGSAEPLEAWMEELYRRVSDRQTMGTVVGELRATLAEAEKALDQFFRNPEDSSSLTPVPGLMAQMRGVLSVLGLDQASMAVVSMRDSVEEMLVTKVDVELAPMAGTFDRLGNNLGALGLLIDMLNYQPALARKLFVFDAELGELKPVMGRVVASGTIGLPVAGDLVEQTDQAVEPPVPRGADGGQAQVTVDGKQDWAMDLALPGAIPDEVRELARQEVGTVEGLPDLAGAEASAAQPAPAPSSNATLPEVAEIDEDDLQDIFLEEANEVIANGLGALDALSIDPQDLTQQTTLRRAFHTLKGSSRMVGLTEFGEAAWSLEQLLNAWLSEQKPASADLCGLSREALLAFQNWVGDIAHGNAGHWNASAFRAAADSLRKHGVRVPLVLGVAPAEESL
;
A
#
# COMPACT_ATOMS: atom_id res chain seq x y z
N ALA A 1 -5.66 14.61 -13.63
CA ALA A 1 -5.53 14.30 -12.20
C ALA A 1 -6.56 13.23 -11.77
N ARG A 2 -7.87 13.44 -12.03
CA ARG A 2 -8.94 12.51 -11.59
C ARG A 2 -8.76 11.10 -12.17
N GLN A 3 -8.56 10.96 -13.47
CA GLN A 3 -8.39 9.67 -14.14
C GLN A 3 -7.19 8.90 -13.57
N ASN A 4 -6.06 9.57 -13.34
CA ASN A 4 -4.89 8.95 -12.74
C ASN A 4 -5.16 8.49 -11.28
N MET A 5 -5.97 9.25 -10.52
CA MET A 5 -6.40 8.83 -9.19
C MET A 5 -7.28 7.58 -9.25
N HIS A 6 -8.22 7.53 -10.19
CA HIS A 6 -9.10 6.38 -10.39
C HIS A 6 -8.33 5.11 -10.74
N GLN A 7 -7.38 5.18 -11.67
CA GLN A 7 -6.50 4.05 -12.02
C GLN A 7 -5.66 3.60 -10.82
N ALA A 8 -5.14 4.55 -10.03
CA ALA A 8 -4.37 4.22 -8.84
C ALA A 8 -5.24 3.57 -7.74
N VAL A 9 -6.53 3.95 -7.61
CA VAL A 9 -7.49 3.26 -6.73
C VAL A 9 -7.61 1.80 -7.10
N GLY A 10 -7.85 1.50 -8.39
CA GLY A 10 -7.95 0.12 -8.86
C GLY A 10 -6.67 -0.69 -8.62
N ALA A 11 -5.51 -0.09 -8.84
CA ALA A 11 -4.23 -0.75 -8.56
C ALA A 11 -4.05 -1.07 -7.07
N LEU A 12 -4.39 -0.13 -6.17
CA LEU A 12 -4.31 -0.34 -4.72
C LEU A 12 -5.26 -1.44 -4.24
N GLU A 13 -6.45 -1.55 -4.83
CA GLU A 13 -7.40 -2.61 -4.52
C GLU A 13 -6.94 -3.98 -4.99
N MET A 14 -6.36 -4.06 -6.19
CA MET A 14 -5.81 -5.33 -6.70
C MET A 14 -4.68 -5.88 -5.83
N VAL A 15 -3.87 -5.03 -5.22
CA VAL A 15 -2.82 -5.45 -4.29
C VAL A 15 -3.30 -5.57 -2.84
N GLY A 16 -4.60 -5.39 -2.57
CA GLY A 16 -5.20 -5.56 -1.25
C GLY A 16 -5.01 -4.38 -0.28
N LEU A 17 -4.57 -3.22 -0.76
CA LEU A 17 -4.37 -2.01 0.04
C LEU A 17 -5.68 -1.18 0.12
N VAL A 18 -6.70 -1.77 0.73
CA VAL A 18 -8.08 -1.22 0.78
C VAL A 18 -8.14 0.16 1.45
N ALA A 19 -7.44 0.38 2.57
CA ALA A 19 -7.49 1.65 3.28
C ALA A 19 -6.82 2.81 2.51
N PRO A 20 -5.62 2.66 1.91
CA PRO A 20 -5.08 3.62 0.94
C PRO A 20 -6.01 3.89 -0.24
N ALA A 21 -6.67 2.87 -0.78
CA ALA A 21 -7.64 3.03 -1.86
C ALA A 21 -8.85 3.88 -1.41
N HIS A 22 -9.38 3.67 -0.19
CA HIS A 22 -10.45 4.50 0.38
C HIS A 22 -10.02 5.96 0.54
N MET A 23 -8.78 6.20 0.97
CA MET A 23 -8.26 7.56 1.06
C MET A 23 -8.18 8.22 -0.32
N LEU A 24 -7.64 7.53 -1.31
CA LEU A 24 -7.51 8.07 -2.67
C LEU A 24 -8.88 8.31 -3.32
N ARG A 25 -9.89 7.45 -3.08
CA ARG A 25 -11.28 7.71 -3.49
C ARG A 25 -11.86 8.97 -2.85
N ALA A 26 -11.59 9.22 -1.57
CA ALA A 26 -12.02 10.45 -0.92
C ALA A 26 -11.41 11.69 -1.58
N MET A 27 -10.12 11.62 -1.95
CA MET A 27 -9.44 12.68 -2.69
C MET A 27 -10.01 12.85 -4.10
N GLU A 28 -10.28 11.76 -4.83
CA GLU A 28 -10.94 11.78 -6.14
C GLU A 28 -12.31 12.46 -6.06
N ALA A 29 -13.13 12.08 -5.06
CA ALA A 29 -14.43 12.69 -4.84
C ALA A 29 -14.35 14.20 -4.52
N ALA A 30 -13.34 14.63 -3.75
CA ALA A 30 -13.09 16.04 -3.49
C ALA A 30 -12.71 16.80 -4.77
N VAL A 31 -11.83 16.24 -5.60
CA VAL A 31 -11.47 16.80 -6.91
C VAL A 31 -12.70 16.89 -7.82
N GLN A 32 -13.57 15.90 -7.80
CA GLN A 32 -14.82 15.93 -8.54
C GLN A 32 -15.74 17.07 -8.10
N GLN A 33 -15.81 17.36 -6.79
CA GLN A 33 -16.55 18.54 -6.32
C GLN A 33 -15.95 19.84 -6.84
N PHE A 34 -14.63 19.95 -6.97
CA PHE A 34 -13.99 21.14 -7.56
C PHE A 34 -14.28 21.29 -9.05
N VAL A 35 -14.41 20.17 -9.79
CA VAL A 35 -14.83 20.21 -11.20
C VAL A 35 -16.27 20.72 -11.32
N HIS A 36 -17.19 20.29 -10.45
CA HIS A 36 -18.59 20.72 -10.46
C HIS A 36 -18.79 22.14 -9.92
N ARG A 37 -17.93 22.55 -8.96
CA ARG A 37 -17.99 23.82 -8.25
C ARG A 37 -16.60 24.42 -8.13
N PRO A 38 -16.08 25.05 -9.22
CA PRO A 38 -14.70 25.58 -9.26
C PRO A 38 -14.42 26.62 -8.17
N GLU A 39 -15.44 27.32 -7.69
CA GLU A 39 -15.36 28.28 -6.59
C GLU A 39 -14.92 27.66 -5.25
N ARG A 40 -15.09 26.35 -5.07
CA ARG A 40 -14.60 25.59 -3.90
C ARG A 40 -13.13 25.24 -3.97
N CYS A 41 -12.50 25.35 -5.13
CA CYS A 41 -11.07 25.09 -5.31
C CYS A 41 -10.28 26.34 -4.88
N THR A 42 -10.21 26.57 -3.59
CA THR A 42 -9.37 27.60 -2.98
C THR A 42 -7.95 27.08 -2.78
N GLU A 43 -6.98 28.00 -2.59
CA GLU A 43 -5.59 27.64 -2.27
C GLU A 43 -5.52 26.75 -1.01
N ALA A 44 -6.33 27.06 0.02
CA ALA A 44 -6.40 26.27 1.24
C ALA A 44 -6.91 24.84 0.99
N SER A 45 -7.98 24.69 0.18
CA SER A 45 -8.52 23.36 -0.14
C SER A 45 -7.59 22.55 -1.03
N ALA A 46 -6.87 23.19 -1.96
CA ALA A 46 -5.84 22.53 -2.76
C ALA A 46 -4.67 22.05 -1.88
N ALA A 47 -4.20 22.89 -0.95
CA ALA A 47 -3.14 22.53 -0.01
C ALA A 47 -3.52 21.37 0.94
N LEU A 48 -4.82 21.21 1.28
CA LEU A 48 -5.29 20.05 2.04
C LEU A 48 -5.16 18.75 1.23
N LEU A 49 -5.55 18.76 -0.05
CA LEU A 49 -5.42 17.60 -0.92
C LEU A 49 -3.96 17.30 -1.27
N GLU A 50 -3.13 18.32 -1.44
CA GLU A 50 -1.70 18.14 -1.64
C GLU A 50 -1.06 17.43 -0.43
N ARG A 51 -1.32 17.90 0.79
CA ARG A 51 -0.85 17.23 2.01
C ARG A 51 -1.41 15.82 2.16
N ALA A 52 -2.66 15.59 1.76
CA ALA A 52 -3.25 14.26 1.74
C ALA A 52 -2.50 13.33 0.77
N SER A 53 -2.08 13.84 -0.40
CA SER A 53 -1.26 13.08 -1.35
C SER A 53 0.13 12.75 -0.78
N PHE A 54 0.77 13.71 -0.11
CA PHE A 54 2.06 13.47 0.55
C PHE A 54 1.95 12.41 1.67
N ALA A 55 0.88 12.51 2.48
CA ALA A 55 0.62 11.53 3.53
C ALA A 55 0.39 10.11 2.98
N LEU A 56 -0.34 10.00 1.88
CA LEU A 56 -0.59 8.72 1.22
C LEU A 56 0.71 8.13 0.64
N LEU A 57 1.52 8.93 -0.05
CA LEU A 57 2.80 8.49 -0.58
C LEU A 57 3.76 8.04 0.53
N GLU A 58 3.85 8.83 1.60
CA GLU A 58 4.68 8.50 2.75
C GLU A 58 4.24 7.19 3.42
N TYR A 59 2.93 6.96 3.55
CA TYR A 59 2.40 5.70 4.08
C TYR A 59 2.70 4.51 3.15
N LEU A 60 2.53 4.69 1.84
CA LEU A 60 2.83 3.63 0.86
C LEU A 60 4.33 3.28 0.85
N ASP A 61 5.21 4.26 0.98
CA ASP A 61 6.64 4.01 1.12
C ASP A 61 6.95 3.15 2.36
N ILE A 62 6.27 3.43 3.51
CA ILE A 62 6.44 2.60 4.72
C ILE A 62 6.00 1.17 4.48
N VAL A 63 4.85 0.97 3.83
CA VAL A 63 4.34 -0.36 3.49
C VAL A 63 5.30 -1.08 2.54
N MET A 64 5.85 -0.38 1.56
CA MET A 64 6.83 -0.93 0.62
C MET A 64 8.15 -1.30 1.30
N ASP A 65 8.57 -0.53 2.30
CA ASP A 65 9.75 -0.83 3.14
C ASP A 65 9.49 -1.97 4.16
N GLY A 66 8.30 -2.60 4.13
CA GLY A 66 7.91 -3.68 5.04
C GLY A 66 7.48 -3.22 6.43
N GLY A 67 7.22 -1.93 6.62
CA GLY A 67 6.65 -1.39 7.84
C GLY A 67 5.20 -1.83 8.03
N HIS A 68 4.78 -1.91 9.29
CA HIS A 68 3.44 -2.38 9.68
C HIS A 68 2.61 -1.27 10.34
N ASP A 69 2.78 -0.04 9.89
CA ASP A 69 2.03 1.09 10.42
C ASP A 69 0.54 0.94 10.11
N SER A 70 -0.29 1.36 11.05
CA SER A 70 -1.74 1.32 10.87
C SER A 70 -2.20 2.40 9.88
N ALA A 71 -2.96 2.00 8.87
CA ALA A 71 -3.58 2.93 7.93
C ALA A 71 -4.54 3.95 8.60
N VAL A 72 -5.00 3.65 9.82
CA VAL A 72 -5.80 4.58 10.63
C VAL A 72 -5.04 5.89 10.92
N GLY A 73 -3.70 5.88 10.92
CA GLY A 73 -2.87 7.10 11.01
C GLY A 73 -3.07 8.10 9.86
N LEU A 74 -3.63 7.68 8.72
CA LEU A 74 -4.02 8.56 7.61
C LEU A 74 -5.33 9.31 7.86
N PHE A 75 -6.04 9.00 8.94
CA PHE A 75 -7.40 9.49 9.17
C PHE A 75 -7.55 11.02 9.17
N PRO A 76 -6.64 11.86 9.71
CA PRO A 76 -6.78 13.30 9.62
C PRO A 76 -6.87 13.82 8.18
N HIS A 77 -6.10 13.24 7.26
CA HIS A 77 -6.10 13.59 5.85
C HIS A 77 -7.31 13.01 5.10
N TYR A 78 -7.71 11.78 5.46
CA TYR A 78 -8.95 11.17 4.96
C TYR A 78 -10.17 12.00 5.35
N ARG A 79 -10.25 12.44 6.61
CA ARG A 79 -11.30 13.34 7.10
C ARG A 79 -11.35 14.64 6.29
N ASP A 80 -10.20 15.30 6.11
CA ASP A 80 -10.12 16.55 5.37
C ASP A 80 -10.62 16.35 3.91
N ALA A 81 -10.20 15.28 3.24
CA ALA A 81 -10.66 14.96 1.88
C ALA A 81 -12.16 14.67 1.81
N GLN A 82 -12.69 13.92 2.77
CA GLN A 82 -14.12 13.60 2.87
C GLN A 82 -14.98 14.85 3.14
N VAL A 83 -14.51 15.76 3.97
CA VAL A 83 -15.18 17.06 4.21
C VAL A 83 -15.22 17.88 2.92
N LEU A 84 -14.13 17.92 2.16
CA LEU A 84 -14.09 18.60 0.85
C LEU A 84 -15.02 17.92 -0.17
N ALA A 85 -15.15 16.61 -0.11
CA ALA A 85 -16.09 15.84 -0.92
C ALA A 85 -17.56 16.03 -0.50
N GLY A 86 -17.83 16.58 0.69
CA GLY A 86 -19.17 16.79 1.23
C GLY A 86 -19.77 15.53 1.83
N ALA A 87 -18.96 14.62 2.36
CA ALA A 87 -19.44 13.40 2.98
C ALA A 87 -20.08 13.67 4.38
N ASP A 88 -21.23 13.07 4.64
CA ASP A 88 -21.96 13.26 5.89
C ASP A 88 -21.46 12.36 7.04
N ARG A 89 -20.86 11.23 6.71
CA ARG A 89 -20.42 10.23 7.68
C ARG A 89 -18.94 9.91 7.49
N ILE A 90 -18.13 10.33 8.43
CA ILE A 90 -16.69 10.13 8.44
C ILE A 90 -16.31 9.52 9.79
N HIS A 91 -15.62 8.36 9.77
CA HIS A 91 -15.20 7.68 10.99
C HIS A 91 -13.83 7.04 10.81
N PRO A 92 -12.93 7.03 11.84
CA PRO A 92 -11.61 6.41 11.72
C PRO A 92 -11.65 4.91 11.40
N ALA A 93 -12.71 4.20 11.77
CA ALA A 93 -12.93 2.81 11.39
C ALA A 93 -13.07 2.58 9.86
N ASP A 94 -13.29 3.62 9.07
CA ASP A 94 -13.35 3.53 7.60
C ASP A 94 -11.99 3.09 7.01
N LEU A 95 -10.89 3.44 7.69
CA LEU A 95 -9.52 3.06 7.32
C LEU A 95 -8.99 1.83 8.08
N TRP A 96 -9.80 1.20 8.91
CA TRP A 96 -9.39 0.05 9.69
C TRP A 96 -9.57 -1.25 8.90
N PRO A 97 -8.50 -2.03 8.64
CA PRO A 97 -8.52 -3.19 7.76
C PRO A 97 -9.03 -4.43 8.48
N ILE A 98 -10.30 -4.45 8.88
CA ILE A 98 -10.94 -5.62 9.47
C ILE A 98 -12.05 -6.13 8.56
N GLU A 99 -12.06 -7.44 8.31
CA GLU A 99 -13.22 -8.13 7.74
C GLU A 99 -14.31 -8.21 8.81
N TRP A 100 -15.43 -7.53 8.58
CA TRP A 100 -16.55 -7.55 9.51
C TRP A 100 -17.30 -8.87 9.44
N ARG A 101 -17.52 -9.49 10.62
CA ARG A 101 -18.37 -10.69 10.78
C ARG A 101 -19.06 -10.61 12.14
N TRP A 102 -20.29 -11.09 12.22
CA TRP A 102 -21.00 -11.24 13.49
C TRP A 102 -20.45 -12.45 14.26
N ILE A 103 -19.59 -12.21 15.24
CA ILE A 103 -19.01 -13.25 16.11
C ILE A 103 -19.53 -13.00 17.52
N ARG A 104 -20.10 -14.03 18.17
CA ARG A 104 -20.59 -13.90 19.52
C ARG A 104 -19.46 -14.11 20.53
N PRO A 105 -19.14 -13.11 21.39
CA PRO A 105 -18.20 -13.29 22.47
C PRO A 105 -18.76 -14.28 23.51
N GLU A 106 -17.90 -15.14 24.01
CA GLU A 106 -18.22 -16.07 25.11
C GLU A 106 -18.16 -15.31 26.44
N VAL A 107 -19.32 -14.88 26.91
CA VAL A 107 -19.47 -14.07 28.11
C VAL A 107 -20.66 -14.60 28.93
N SER A 108 -20.44 -14.80 30.24
CA SER A 108 -21.55 -15.06 31.15
C SER A 108 -22.31 -13.77 31.43
N LEU A 109 -23.63 -13.82 31.21
CA LEU A 109 -24.59 -12.77 31.59
C LEU A 109 -25.35 -13.16 32.87
N ASP A 110 -24.75 -14.03 33.71
CA ASP A 110 -25.39 -14.41 34.99
C ASP A 110 -25.42 -13.19 35.93
N GLY A 111 -26.55 -13.02 36.58
CA GLY A 111 -26.78 -11.86 37.44
C GLY A 111 -27.26 -10.58 36.71
N VAL A 112 -27.20 -10.54 35.36
CA VAL A 112 -27.73 -9.43 34.58
C VAL A 112 -29.26 -9.61 34.42
N ALA A 113 -30.02 -8.62 34.83
CA ALA A 113 -31.49 -8.61 34.62
C ALA A 113 -31.84 -8.26 33.16
N PRO A 114 -32.74 -8.98 32.49
CA PRO A 114 -33.22 -8.59 31.16
C PRO A 114 -33.95 -7.24 31.21
N LEU A 115 -33.73 -6.40 30.19
CA LEU A 115 -34.39 -5.10 30.08
C LEU A 115 -35.71 -5.26 29.33
N VAL A 116 -36.78 -4.70 29.91
CA VAL A 116 -38.01 -4.43 29.18
C VAL A 116 -37.87 -3.07 28.52
N VAL A 117 -38.02 -3.02 27.22
CA VAL A 117 -37.83 -1.79 26.41
C VAL A 117 -39.13 -0.97 26.53
N ASP A 118 -39.22 -0.16 27.57
CA ASP A 118 -40.36 0.74 27.87
C ASP A 118 -39.94 2.22 27.91
N GLY A 119 -40.87 3.09 28.24
CA GLY A 119 -40.60 4.54 28.33
C GLY A 119 -39.59 4.92 29.43
N THR A 120 -39.50 4.14 30.50
CA THR A 120 -38.55 4.34 31.60
C THR A 120 -37.12 3.97 31.18
N ALA A 121 -36.95 2.85 30.50
CA ALA A 121 -35.69 2.43 29.94
C ALA A 121 -35.20 3.44 28.90
N ARG A 122 -36.13 3.98 28.09
CA ARG A 122 -35.82 5.04 27.13
C ARG A 122 -35.31 6.30 27.81
N ALA A 123 -36.00 6.81 28.80
CA ALA A 123 -35.59 8.00 29.53
C ALA A 123 -34.20 7.86 30.19
N ARG A 124 -33.92 6.66 30.72
CA ARG A 124 -32.59 6.35 31.29
C ARG A 124 -31.50 6.36 30.21
N MET A 125 -31.77 5.77 29.04
CA MET A 125 -30.80 5.76 27.92
C MET A 125 -30.57 7.19 27.41
N ASP A 126 -31.62 7.99 27.21
CA ASP A 126 -31.52 9.39 26.78
C ASP A 126 -30.71 10.20 27.79
N GLN A 127 -30.95 10.05 29.08
CA GLN A 127 -30.22 10.76 30.14
C GLN A 127 -28.76 10.34 30.22
N ALA A 128 -28.44 9.05 30.10
CA ALA A 128 -27.06 8.55 30.15
C ALA A 128 -26.26 9.03 28.95
N VAL A 129 -26.85 9.02 27.73
CA VAL A 129 -26.21 9.56 26.53
C VAL A 129 -25.98 11.06 26.66
N LEU A 130 -26.99 11.82 27.17
CA LEU A 130 -26.86 13.26 27.39
C LEU A 130 -25.71 13.58 28.36
N HIS A 131 -25.60 12.86 29.47
CA HIS A 131 -24.50 13.02 30.43
C HIS A 131 -23.15 12.70 29.80
N LEU A 132 -23.06 11.63 28.97
CA LEU A 132 -21.84 11.30 28.24
C LEU A 132 -21.45 12.44 27.28
N MET A 133 -22.42 13.01 26.57
CA MET A 133 -22.18 14.14 25.65
C MET A 133 -21.67 15.39 26.38
N GLN A 134 -22.25 15.71 27.54
CA GLN A 134 -21.94 16.93 28.27
C GLN A 134 -20.65 16.82 29.11
N GLN A 135 -20.51 15.74 29.86
CA GLN A 135 -19.48 15.58 30.88
C GLN A 135 -18.41 14.55 30.51
N GLY A 136 -18.76 13.59 29.63
CA GLY A 136 -17.84 12.50 29.25
C GLY A 136 -17.42 11.63 30.43
N ASP A 137 -18.28 11.52 31.47
CA ASP A 137 -17.89 10.95 32.75
C ASP A 137 -18.03 9.41 32.81
N ALA A 138 -17.26 8.82 33.73
CA ALA A 138 -17.27 7.38 33.99
C ALA A 138 -18.64 6.84 34.43
N LYS A 139 -19.48 7.67 35.07
CA LYS A 139 -20.80 7.27 35.56
C LYS A 139 -21.78 7.05 34.40
N ALA A 140 -21.76 7.97 33.44
CA ALA A 140 -22.57 7.81 32.21
C ALA A 140 -22.14 6.57 31.44
N GLY A 141 -20.82 6.32 31.32
CA GLY A 141 -20.29 5.10 30.74
C GLY A 141 -20.78 3.84 31.46
N ALA A 142 -20.74 3.81 32.78
CA ALA A 142 -21.23 2.68 33.58
C ALA A 142 -22.73 2.42 33.39
N GLU A 143 -23.56 3.46 33.34
CA GLU A 143 -25.00 3.31 33.13
C GLU A 143 -25.31 2.80 31.72
N LEU A 144 -24.64 3.33 30.69
CA LEU A 144 -24.79 2.84 29.31
C LEU A 144 -24.31 1.40 29.15
N ARG A 145 -23.24 1.00 29.83
CA ARG A 145 -22.77 -0.40 29.90
C ARG A 145 -23.86 -1.30 30.48
N ASP A 146 -24.42 -0.93 31.63
CA ASP A 146 -25.38 -1.77 32.32
C ASP A 146 -26.69 -1.91 31.54
N LEU A 147 -27.18 -0.83 30.91
CA LEU A 147 -28.27 -0.87 29.96
C LEU A 147 -27.98 -1.76 28.75
N SER A 148 -26.81 -1.66 28.20
CA SER A 148 -26.36 -2.48 27.05
C SER A 148 -26.27 -3.96 27.41
N LEU A 149 -25.76 -4.33 28.60
CA LEU A 149 -25.73 -5.71 29.08
C LEU A 149 -27.16 -6.27 29.26
N SER A 150 -28.08 -5.46 29.81
CA SER A 150 -29.50 -5.85 29.99
C SER A 150 -30.20 -6.08 28.65
N MET A 151 -29.88 -5.25 27.63
CA MET A 151 -30.34 -5.43 26.24
C MET A 151 -29.74 -6.68 25.61
N ALA A 152 -28.45 -6.93 25.82
CA ALA A 152 -27.75 -8.14 25.34
C ALA A 152 -28.39 -9.42 25.91
N LYS A 153 -28.77 -9.40 27.19
CA LYS A 153 -29.50 -10.50 27.85
C LYS A 153 -30.85 -10.75 27.24
N SER A 154 -31.61 -9.67 26.99
CA SER A 154 -32.94 -9.77 26.38
C SER A 154 -32.94 -10.31 24.96
N ASN A 155 -31.85 -10.10 24.23
CA ASN A 155 -31.68 -10.48 22.82
C ASN A 155 -30.60 -11.58 22.63
N ALA A 156 -30.36 -12.42 23.64
CA ALA A 156 -29.23 -13.33 23.72
C ALA A 156 -29.06 -14.32 22.54
N GLN A 157 -30.13 -14.62 21.81
CA GLN A 157 -30.11 -15.60 20.69
C GLN A 157 -29.99 -14.94 19.30
N ARG A 158 -29.75 -13.63 19.22
CA ARG A 158 -29.81 -12.85 17.97
C ARG A 158 -28.54 -12.00 17.75
N ALA A 159 -28.34 -11.53 16.51
CA ALA A 159 -27.30 -10.54 16.18
C ALA A 159 -27.40 -9.27 17.03
N GLU A 160 -28.64 -8.83 17.35
CA GLU A 160 -28.89 -7.71 18.28
C GLU A 160 -28.19 -7.93 19.64
N GLY A 161 -28.18 -9.16 20.17
CA GLY A 161 -27.46 -9.48 21.42
C GLY A 161 -25.96 -9.26 21.31
N VAL A 162 -25.35 -9.59 20.16
CA VAL A 162 -23.94 -9.32 19.90
C VAL A 162 -23.67 -7.82 19.81
N PHE A 163 -24.52 -7.07 19.11
CA PHE A 163 -24.42 -5.62 19.04
C PHE A 163 -24.40 -4.97 20.43
N TRP A 164 -25.34 -5.35 21.30
CA TRP A 164 -25.40 -4.80 22.65
C TRP A 164 -24.23 -5.23 23.53
N LEU A 165 -23.62 -6.41 23.27
CA LEU A 165 -22.35 -6.78 23.89
C LEU A 165 -21.20 -5.87 23.44
N LEU A 166 -21.13 -5.53 22.16
CA LEU A 166 -20.13 -4.57 21.67
C LEU A 166 -20.32 -3.21 22.32
N CYS A 167 -21.57 -2.71 22.41
CA CYS A 167 -21.87 -1.48 23.14
C CYS A 167 -21.39 -1.54 24.60
N SER A 168 -21.64 -2.67 25.29
CA SER A 168 -21.21 -2.83 26.68
C SER A 168 -19.69 -2.78 26.83
N GLY A 169 -18.93 -3.34 25.88
CA GLY A 169 -17.46 -3.27 25.88
C GLY A 169 -16.93 -1.86 25.73
N VAL A 170 -17.50 -1.08 24.81
CA VAL A 170 -17.11 0.31 24.58
C VAL A 170 -17.44 1.18 25.80
N PHE A 171 -18.66 1.10 26.31
CA PHE A 171 -19.07 1.92 27.45
C PHE A 171 -18.41 1.51 28.76
N ASP A 172 -18.01 0.26 28.89
CA ASP A 172 -17.18 -0.18 30.01
C ASP A 172 -15.75 0.38 29.90
N ALA A 173 -15.19 0.47 28.71
CA ALA A 173 -13.90 1.12 28.49
C ALA A 173 -13.96 2.63 28.84
N VAL A 174 -15.07 3.29 28.56
CA VAL A 174 -15.32 4.67 29.01
C VAL A 174 -15.45 4.74 30.53
N ALA A 175 -16.23 3.83 31.15
CA ALA A 175 -16.45 3.79 32.59
C ALA A 175 -15.18 3.60 33.41
N ASN A 176 -14.24 2.81 32.91
CA ASN A 176 -12.96 2.55 33.58
C ASN A 176 -11.83 3.51 33.15
N GLY A 177 -12.11 4.45 32.24
CA GLY A 177 -11.16 5.46 31.77
C GLY A 177 -10.10 4.95 30.79
N SER A 178 -10.26 3.76 30.22
CA SER A 178 -9.36 3.20 29.20
C SER A 178 -9.65 3.71 27.78
N LEU A 179 -10.81 4.33 27.55
CA LEU A 179 -11.18 4.97 26.30
C LEU A 179 -11.59 6.42 26.58
N PRO A 180 -10.88 7.42 26.03
CA PRO A 180 -11.28 8.82 26.14
C PRO A 180 -12.55 9.09 25.34
N VAL A 181 -13.41 10.00 25.84
CA VAL A 181 -14.66 10.38 25.18
C VAL A 181 -14.41 11.54 24.23
N ASP A 182 -14.09 11.23 22.99
CA ASP A 182 -13.94 12.19 21.91
C ASP A 182 -15.22 12.40 21.09
N LEU A 183 -15.12 13.16 19.99
CA LEU A 183 -16.22 13.41 19.07
C LEU A 183 -16.82 12.13 18.48
N TYR A 184 -15.98 11.15 18.14
CA TYR A 184 -16.42 9.92 17.48
C TYR A 184 -17.10 8.96 18.44
N VAL A 185 -16.60 8.84 19.67
CA VAL A 185 -17.28 8.11 20.75
C VAL A 185 -18.65 8.71 21.04
N LYS A 186 -18.75 10.04 21.11
CA LYS A 186 -20.02 10.75 21.28
C LYS A 186 -21.01 10.47 20.14
N ARG A 187 -20.54 10.52 18.89
CA ARG A 187 -21.36 10.18 17.71
C ARG A 187 -21.87 8.74 17.75
N VAL A 188 -21.02 7.79 18.10
CA VAL A 188 -21.43 6.39 18.24
C VAL A 188 -22.45 6.23 19.37
N ALA A 189 -22.28 6.90 20.52
CA ALA A 189 -23.26 6.88 21.59
C ALA A 189 -24.64 7.41 21.13
N SER A 190 -24.67 8.48 20.33
CA SER A 190 -25.88 8.99 19.71
C SER A 190 -26.54 7.99 18.75
N GLN A 191 -25.74 7.29 17.96
CA GLN A 191 -26.24 6.24 17.04
C GLN A 191 -26.77 5.01 17.80
N VAL A 192 -26.11 4.63 18.92
CA VAL A 192 -26.59 3.58 19.82
C VAL A 192 -27.97 3.96 20.41
N LEU A 193 -28.17 5.23 20.78
CA LEU A 193 -29.44 5.72 21.22
C LEU A 193 -30.53 5.61 20.13
N MET A 194 -30.18 5.94 18.87
CA MET A 194 -31.11 5.75 17.74
C MET A 194 -31.44 4.26 17.52
N GLN A 195 -30.46 3.38 17.62
CA GLN A 195 -30.67 1.94 17.52
C GLN A 195 -31.57 1.41 18.65
N PHE A 196 -31.41 1.95 19.87
CA PHE A 196 -32.34 1.63 20.98
C PHE A 196 -33.78 2.04 20.67
N ALA A 197 -33.95 3.22 20.08
CA ALA A 197 -35.27 3.69 19.66
C ALA A 197 -35.90 2.81 18.55
N SER A 198 -35.08 2.32 17.62
CA SER A 198 -35.50 1.37 16.58
C SER A 198 -35.92 0.03 17.19
N SER A 199 -35.16 -0.50 18.14
CA SER A 199 -35.54 -1.71 18.88
C SER A 199 -36.88 -1.54 19.64
N GLN A 200 -37.13 -0.35 20.18
CA GLN A 200 -38.40 -0.04 20.82
C GLN A 200 -39.61 -0.10 19.86
N ARG A 201 -39.43 0.27 18.60
CA ARG A 201 -40.43 0.13 17.54
C ARG A 201 -40.60 -1.30 17.01
N GLY A 202 -39.78 -2.22 17.50
CA GLY A 202 -39.75 -3.62 17.04
C GLY A 202 -38.87 -3.86 15.79
N GLU A 203 -38.14 -2.87 15.37
CA GLU A 203 -37.17 -3.00 14.28
C GLU A 203 -35.99 -3.83 14.75
N ARG A 204 -35.64 -4.86 13.99
CA ARG A 204 -34.60 -5.83 14.38
C ARG A 204 -33.27 -5.70 13.58
N HIS A 205 -33.25 -4.78 12.64
CA HIS A 205 -32.07 -4.57 11.82
C HIS A 205 -31.03 -3.78 12.60
N VAL A 206 -29.79 -4.29 12.61
CA VAL A 206 -28.63 -3.65 13.23
C VAL A 206 -27.62 -3.31 12.14
N SER A 207 -27.11 -2.10 12.16
CA SER A 207 -26.13 -1.65 11.19
C SER A 207 -24.77 -2.32 11.39
N ASP A 208 -24.28 -3.04 10.37
CA ASP A 208 -22.93 -3.63 10.35
C ASP A 208 -21.85 -2.55 10.51
N ARG A 209 -22.07 -1.38 9.93
CA ARG A 209 -21.16 -0.25 10.05
C ARG A 209 -21.03 0.22 11.49
N LEU A 210 -22.15 0.45 12.18
CA LEU A 210 -22.14 0.87 13.58
C LEU A 210 -21.48 -0.20 14.47
N ALA A 211 -21.72 -1.48 14.20
CA ALA A 211 -21.07 -2.56 14.93
C ALA A 211 -19.55 -2.59 14.68
N LYS A 212 -19.08 -2.32 13.45
CA LYS A 212 -17.66 -2.16 13.13
C LYS A 212 -17.05 -0.94 13.85
N GLU A 213 -17.76 0.18 13.92
CA GLU A 213 -17.35 1.39 14.64
C GLU A 213 -17.18 1.11 16.15
N LEU A 214 -18.14 0.40 16.76
CA LEU A 214 -18.03 -0.05 18.15
C LEU A 214 -16.83 -0.99 18.37
N LEU A 215 -16.63 -1.95 17.48
CA LEU A 215 -15.51 -2.88 17.57
C LEU A 215 -14.15 -2.14 17.44
N PHE A 216 -14.08 -1.11 16.62
CA PHE A 216 -12.93 -0.24 16.51
C PHE A 216 -12.56 0.39 17.86
N PHE A 217 -13.53 0.89 18.61
CA PHE A 217 -13.27 1.45 19.94
C PHE A 217 -12.85 0.41 20.97
N CYS A 218 -13.29 -0.85 20.83
CA CYS A 218 -12.76 -1.94 21.64
C CYS A 218 -11.26 -2.19 21.41
N VAL A 219 -10.71 -1.83 20.23
CA VAL A 219 -9.26 -1.83 19.97
C VAL A 219 -8.59 -0.61 20.59
N GLN A 220 -9.21 0.56 20.45
CA GLN A 220 -8.64 1.85 20.92
C GLN A 220 -8.58 1.94 22.45
N ALA A 221 -9.40 1.16 23.16
CA ALA A 221 -9.34 1.09 24.60
C ALA A 221 -7.95 0.60 25.07
N ALA A 222 -7.20 1.46 25.73
CA ALA A 222 -5.86 1.15 26.23
C ALA A 222 -5.89 -0.05 27.20
N PRO A 223 -5.11 -1.09 26.99
CA PRO A 223 -5.07 -2.21 27.92
C PRO A 223 -4.51 -1.76 29.26
N ASN A 224 -5.37 -1.66 30.27
CA ASN A 224 -4.97 -1.40 31.65
C ASN A 224 -5.02 -2.73 32.41
N ALA A 225 -3.86 -3.27 32.75
CA ALA A 225 -3.74 -4.58 33.43
C ALA A 225 -4.51 -4.62 34.76
N ASP A 226 -4.67 -3.49 35.44
CA ASP A 226 -5.32 -3.40 36.75
C ASP A 226 -6.86 -3.27 36.68
N ARG A 227 -7.42 -3.02 35.49
CA ARG A 227 -8.85 -2.74 35.27
C ARG A 227 -9.42 -3.45 34.06
N LEU A 228 -9.06 -4.70 33.85
CA LEU A 228 -9.58 -5.48 32.74
C LEU A 228 -11.05 -5.81 32.97
N SER A 229 -11.93 -5.31 32.11
CA SER A 229 -13.32 -5.70 32.02
C SER A 229 -13.44 -7.09 31.42
N PRO A 230 -14.22 -8.00 32.04
CA PRO A 230 -14.46 -9.33 31.48
C PRO A 230 -15.15 -9.25 30.10
N TRP A 231 -16.02 -8.26 29.88
CA TRP A 231 -16.74 -8.09 28.62
C TRP A 231 -15.84 -7.58 27.51
N LEU A 232 -15.06 -6.55 27.76
CA LEU A 232 -14.08 -6.05 26.79
C LEU A 232 -13.03 -7.11 26.44
N THR A 233 -12.56 -7.86 27.43
CA THR A 233 -11.59 -8.95 27.23
C THR A 233 -12.19 -10.06 26.35
N ALA A 234 -13.42 -10.47 26.59
CA ALA A 234 -14.11 -11.48 25.79
C ALA A 234 -14.33 -11.01 24.34
N ILE A 235 -14.70 -9.74 24.13
CA ILE A 235 -14.83 -9.15 22.80
C ILE A 235 -13.46 -9.16 22.09
N ARG A 236 -12.41 -8.66 22.75
CA ARG A 236 -11.06 -8.64 22.18
C ARG A 236 -10.56 -10.03 21.80
N TYR A 237 -10.88 -11.02 22.61
CA TYR A 237 -10.52 -12.43 22.33
C TYR A 237 -11.35 -12.98 21.15
N ALA A 238 -12.66 -12.81 21.14
CA ALA A 238 -13.54 -13.36 20.10
C ALA A 238 -13.23 -12.83 18.69
N TYR A 239 -12.81 -11.57 18.59
CA TYR A 239 -12.48 -10.91 17.33
C TYR A 239 -10.98 -10.84 17.05
N ASP A 240 -10.14 -11.52 17.85
CA ASP A 240 -8.68 -11.48 17.70
C ASP A 240 -8.10 -10.05 17.59
N LEU A 241 -8.57 -9.18 18.48
CA LEU A 241 -8.16 -7.77 18.46
C LEU A 241 -6.76 -7.55 19.05
N GLY A 242 -6.14 -8.53 19.64
CA GLY A 242 -4.80 -8.45 20.21
C GLY A 242 -3.69 -8.11 19.19
N ARG A 243 -3.94 -8.40 17.92
CA ARG A 243 -3.03 -8.07 16.81
C ARG A 243 -3.03 -6.58 16.43
N PHE A 244 -4.02 -5.82 16.86
CA PHE A 244 -4.13 -4.38 16.58
C PHE A 244 -3.67 -3.58 17.80
N GLN A 245 -2.89 -2.53 17.56
CA GLN A 245 -2.50 -1.59 18.60
C GLN A 245 -3.40 -0.33 18.55
N PRO A 246 -3.66 0.30 19.69
CA PRO A 246 -4.31 1.62 19.71
C PRO A 246 -3.51 2.63 18.90
N VAL A 247 -4.21 3.47 18.13
CA VAL A 247 -3.60 4.48 17.26
C VAL A 247 -4.21 5.83 17.57
N ASP A 248 -3.37 6.84 17.78
CA ASP A 248 -3.84 8.22 17.81
C ASP A 248 -4.20 8.66 16.39
N TYR A 249 -5.50 8.62 16.08
CA TYR A 249 -6.07 8.97 14.78
C TYR A 249 -6.36 10.47 14.61
N GLU A 250 -6.13 11.28 15.63
CA GLU A 250 -6.21 12.75 15.54
C GLU A 250 -4.84 13.37 15.22
N ALA A 251 -3.75 12.70 15.56
CA ALA A 251 -2.40 13.19 15.28
C ALA A 251 -2.08 13.11 13.79
N ARG A 252 -1.64 14.24 13.21
CA ARG A 252 -1.14 14.30 11.84
C ARG A 252 0.29 13.77 11.78
N ARG A 253 0.45 12.47 11.64
CA ARG A 253 1.75 11.79 11.59
C ARG A 253 2.42 11.90 10.23
N TYR A 254 1.62 11.86 9.16
CA TYR A 254 2.06 11.85 7.77
C TYR A 254 1.82 13.17 7.06
N GLY A 255 2.43 13.36 5.89
CA GLY A 255 2.17 14.48 5.00
C GLY A 255 2.73 15.81 5.51
N ARG A 256 3.74 15.78 6.38
CA ARG A 256 4.37 16.98 6.92
C ARG A 256 5.24 17.68 5.89
N PHE A 257 5.93 16.91 5.07
CA PHE A 257 6.91 17.39 4.10
C PHE A 257 6.58 16.91 2.69
N ASP A 258 6.91 17.75 1.71
CA ASP A 258 6.90 17.36 0.32
C ASP A 258 7.90 16.22 0.07
N PRO A 259 7.49 15.04 -0.45
CA PRO A 259 8.38 13.93 -0.75
C PRO A 259 9.54 14.31 -1.67
N ALA A 260 9.34 15.26 -2.60
CA ALA A 260 10.40 15.75 -3.49
C ALA A 260 11.50 16.49 -2.69
N VAL A 261 11.10 17.29 -1.70
CA VAL A 261 12.06 18.00 -0.82
C VAL A 261 12.84 17.00 0.03
N VAL A 262 12.18 15.98 0.60
CA VAL A 262 12.84 14.92 1.37
C VAL A 262 13.80 14.12 0.48
N SER A 263 13.39 13.73 -0.72
CA SER A 263 14.23 13.01 -1.68
C SER A 263 15.47 13.84 -2.07
N GLN A 264 15.28 15.14 -2.30
CA GLN A 264 16.39 16.04 -2.60
C GLN A 264 17.35 16.19 -1.42
N ALA A 265 16.83 16.29 -0.18
CA ALA A 265 17.64 16.35 1.03
C ALA A 265 18.48 15.07 1.19
N ARG A 266 17.89 13.89 0.99
CA ARG A 266 18.60 12.60 1.01
C ARG A 266 19.75 12.56 0.00
N LYS A 267 19.51 12.95 -1.26
CA LYS A 267 20.55 13.00 -2.28
C LYS A 267 21.69 13.94 -1.93
N ARG A 268 21.38 15.10 -1.33
CA ARG A 268 22.38 16.07 -0.88
C ARG A 268 23.22 15.53 0.28
N ILE A 269 22.59 14.87 1.26
CA ILE A 269 23.28 14.23 2.38
C ILE A 269 24.19 13.12 1.90
N GLU A 270 23.72 12.27 0.98
CA GLU A 270 24.56 11.21 0.39
C GLU A 270 25.80 11.77 -0.34
N ALA A 271 25.62 12.82 -1.14
CA ALA A 271 26.73 13.49 -1.83
C ALA A 271 27.75 14.10 -0.85
N VAL A 272 27.26 14.70 0.25
CA VAL A 272 28.15 15.24 1.30
C VAL A 272 28.87 14.13 2.05
N LYS A 273 28.17 13.03 2.38
CA LYS A 273 28.75 11.85 3.04
C LYS A 273 29.92 11.27 2.20
N GLU A 274 29.71 11.10 0.92
CA GLU A 274 30.75 10.61 0.00
C GLU A 274 31.93 11.59 -0.13
N SER A 275 31.62 12.90 -0.29
CA SER A 275 32.65 13.92 -0.44
C SER A 275 33.48 14.09 0.84
N TRP A 276 32.84 14.08 2.01
CA TRP A 276 33.50 14.18 3.30
C TRP A 276 34.36 12.95 3.62
N SER A 277 33.87 11.76 3.33
CA SER A 277 34.62 10.51 3.49
C SER A 277 35.88 10.50 2.63
N GLY A 278 35.76 10.89 1.36
CA GLY A 278 36.93 10.99 0.46
C GLY A 278 37.95 12.03 0.94
N LEU A 279 37.46 13.20 1.45
CA LEU A 279 38.31 14.25 1.99
C LEU A 279 39.06 13.82 3.27
N ALA A 280 38.34 13.11 4.17
CA ALA A 280 38.95 12.52 5.36
C ALA A 280 39.99 11.45 5.00
N GLY A 281 39.80 10.73 3.89
CA GLY A 281 40.74 9.78 3.32
C GLY A 281 41.91 10.39 2.58
N GLY A 282 41.97 11.74 2.47
CA GLY A 282 43.11 12.47 1.89
C GLY A 282 42.90 12.96 0.45
N ASP A 283 41.73 12.84 -0.14
CA ASP A 283 41.40 13.36 -1.47
C ASP A 283 41.19 14.88 -1.45
N ALA A 284 42.27 15.62 -1.61
CA ALA A 284 42.26 17.09 -1.58
C ALA A 284 41.48 17.72 -2.77
N ALA A 285 41.18 17.00 -3.83
CA ALA A 285 40.39 17.52 -4.94
C ALA A 285 38.97 17.91 -4.53
N ARG A 286 38.42 17.23 -3.52
CA ARG A 286 37.06 17.47 -2.97
C ARG A 286 36.96 18.75 -2.13
N LEU A 287 38.05 19.34 -1.68
CA LEU A 287 38.08 20.59 -0.90
C LEU A 287 37.37 21.76 -1.61
N LYS A 288 37.45 21.81 -2.92
CA LYS A 288 36.95 22.96 -3.69
C LYS A 288 35.45 23.18 -3.57
N ASN A 289 34.65 22.09 -3.49
CA ASN A 289 33.18 22.16 -3.54
C ASN A 289 32.51 21.80 -2.20
N ILE A 290 33.30 21.48 -1.17
CA ILE A 290 32.75 20.97 0.08
C ILE A 290 31.87 22.00 0.83
N GLY A 291 32.25 23.28 0.81
CA GLY A 291 31.50 24.36 1.44
C GLY A 291 30.13 24.55 0.80
N ASP A 292 30.06 24.54 -0.55
CA ASP A 292 28.80 24.65 -1.29
C ASP A 292 27.88 23.47 -1.03
N GLN A 293 28.42 22.25 -0.99
CA GLN A 293 27.65 21.03 -0.72
C GLN A 293 27.04 21.05 0.70
N PHE A 294 27.81 21.44 1.72
CA PHE A 294 27.30 21.61 3.08
C PHE A 294 26.29 22.74 3.17
N GLY A 295 26.45 23.83 2.41
CA GLY A 295 25.45 24.87 2.27
C GLY A 295 24.09 24.34 1.80
N LEU A 296 24.09 23.52 0.72
CA LEU A 296 22.87 22.91 0.21
C LEU A 296 22.21 21.92 1.20
N VAL A 297 23.02 21.17 1.96
CA VAL A 297 22.50 20.30 3.02
C VAL A 297 21.90 21.13 4.15
N SER A 298 22.60 22.18 4.63
CA SER A 298 22.09 23.14 5.63
C SER A 298 20.71 23.69 5.24
N ASP A 299 20.57 24.19 4.01
CA ASP A 299 19.31 24.74 3.50
C ASP A 299 18.18 23.69 3.51
N SER A 300 18.51 22.42 3.18
CA SER A 300 17.53 21.34 3.20
C SER A 300 17.09 20.98 4.62
N ILE A 301 18.05 20.90 5.55
CA ILE A 301 17.79 20.55 6.95
C ILE A 301 16.92 21.62 7.60
N VAL A 302 17.24 22.90 7.41
CA VAL A 302 16.49 24.03 7.97
C VAL A 302 15.05 24.07 7.45
N LYS A 303 14.86 23.73 6.17
CA LYS A 303 13.50 23.60 5.59
C LYS A 303 12.69 22.48 6.22
N LEU A 304 13.31 21.32 6.45
CA LEU A 304 12.62 20.15 6.99
C LEU A 304 12.49 20.21 8.52
N HIS A 305 13.52 20.69 9.19
CA HIS A 305 13.59 20.74 10.66
C HIS A 305 14.17 22.07 11.14
N PRO A 306 13.36 23.14 11.24
CA PRO A 306 13.85 24.47 11.62
C PRO A 306 14.57 24.50 12.98
N ARG A 307 14.24 23.57 13.89
CA ARG A 307 14.91 23.44 15.20
C ARG A 307 16.34 22.92 15.09
N SER A 308 16.76 22.35 13.96
CA SER A 308 18.12 21.86 13.71
C SER A 308 19.03 22.93 13.09
N GLN A 309 18.62 24.21 13.09
CA GLN A 309 19.38 25.33 12.53
C GLN A 309 20.82 25.39 13.09
N ARG A 310 21.00 25.20 14.38
CA ARG A 310 22.32 25.24 15.03
C ARG A 310 23.27 24.17 14.47
N LEU A 311 22.79 22.93 14.27
CA LEU A 311 23.59 21.86 13.66
C LEU A 311 23.94 22.19 12.22
N ALA A 312 22.99 22.72 11.45
CA ALA A 312 23.19 23.12 10.06
C ALA A 312 24.29 24.20 9.96
N ASP A 313 24.27 25.20 10.84
CA ASP A 313 25.30 26.27 10.91
C ASP A 313 26.66 25.72 11.34
N SER A 314 26.70 24.81 12.31
CA SER A 314 27.92 24.18 12.79
C SER A 314 28.58 23.29 11.72
N LEU A 315 27.80 22.52 10.97
CA LEU A 315 28.27 21.72 9.83
C LEU A 315 28.86 22.59 8.72
N LYS A 316 28.17 23.66 8.35
CA LYS A 316 28.65 24.63 7.38
C LYS A 316 29.96 25.28 7.84
N HIS A 317 30.02 25.67 9.10
CA HIS A 317 31.24 26.25 9.69
C HIS A 317 32.42 25.27 9.64
N ALA A 318 32.22 24.00 9.98
CA ALA A 318 33.25 22.96 9.91
C ALA A 318 33.79 22.76 8.48
N ALA A 319 32.88 22.75 7.49
CA ALA A 319 33.23 22.66 6.09
C ALA A 319 34.04 23.88 5.62
N ASP A 320 33.63 25.10 5.98
CA ASP A 320 34.29 26.35 5.64
C ASP A 320 35.70 26.47 6.27
N VAL A 321 35.85 26.02 7.52
CA VAL A 321 37.14 25.97 8.21
C VAL A 321 38.09 24.99 7.51
N THR A 322 37.60 23.81 7.16
CA THR A 322 38.34 22.78 6.47
C THR A 322 38.78 23.26 5.06
N GLN A 323 37.85 23.87 4.31
CA GLN A 323 38.15 24.43 2.98
C GLN A 323 39.21 25.53 3.03
N ARG A 324 39.12 26.44 4.01
CA ARG A 324 40.10 27.53 4.21
C ARG A 324 41.45 27.03 4.67
N SER A 325 41.52 25.92 5.40
CA SER A 325 42.79 25.31 5.83
C SER A 325 43.59 24.74 4.68
N GLY A 326 42.92 24.38 3.58
CA GLY A 326 43.54 23.71 2.41
C GLY A 326 44.06 22.31 2.70
N LYS A 327 43.70 21.71 3.86
CA LYS A 327 44.15 20.40 4.32
C LYS A 327 42.97 19.52 4.67
N SER A 328 43.20 18.21 4.69
CA SER A 328 42.21 17.27 5.22
C SER A 328 41.83 17.61 6.68
N PRO A 329 40.58 17.40 7.11
CA PRO A 329 40.18 17.66 8.48
C PRO A 329 40.95 16.83 9.50
N SER A 330 41.05 17.30 10.76
CA SER A 330 41.58 16.45 11.84
C SER A 330 40.68 15.23 12.05
N ALA A 331 41.23 14.18 12.64
CA ALA A 331 40.46 12.95 12.90
C ALA A 331 39.21 13.22 13.74
N GLU A 332 39.30 14.14 14.73
CA GLU A 332 38.18 14.51 15.57
C GLU A 332 37.09 15.25 14.78
N VAL A 333 37.47 16.26 13.96
CA VAL A 333 36.50 16.99 13.12
C VAL A 333 35.89 16.05 12.07
N ALA A 334 36.70 15.16 11.49
CA ALA A 334 36.21 14.18 10.53
C ALA A 334 35.15 13.26 11.13
N LEU A 335 35.35 12.80 12.36
CA LEU A 335 34.44 11.92 13.09
C LEU A 335 33.12 12.62 13.48
N GLU A 336 33.21 13.82 14.08
CA GLU A 336 32.00 14.54 14.53
C GLU A 336 31.10 14.97 13.35
N VAL A 337 31.69 15.43 12.24
CA VAL A 337 30.92 15.73 11.02
C VAL A 337 30.30 14.47 10.44
N ALA A 338 31.05 13.35 10.38
CA ALA A 338 30.51 12.07 9.89
C ALA A 338 29.35 11.59 10.77
N THR A 339 29.47 11.69 12.11
CA THR A 339 28.39 11.35 13.06
C THR A 339 27.15 12.19 12.81
N ALA A 340 27.30 13.49 12.64
CA ALA A 340 26.21 14.41 12.39
C ALA A 340 25.49 14.12 11.04
N VAL A 341 26.26 13.88 9.98
CA VAL A 341 25.71 13.56 8.65
C VAL A 341 24.98 12.21 8.68
N LEU A 342 25.55 11.18 9.32
CA LEU A 342 24.89 9.87 9.49
C LEU A 342 23.61 9.98 10.33
N TYR A 343 23.60 10.80 11.36
CA TYR A 343 22.40 11.05 12.16
C TYR A 343 21.30 11.73 11.33
N LEU A 344 21.65 12.74 10.53
CA LEU A 344 20.70 13.41 9.65
C LEU A 344 20.11 12.46 8.59
N GLU A 345 20.95 11.59 8.03
CA GLU A 345 20.49 10.52 7.11
C GLU A 345 19.50 9.58 7.79
N ALA A 346 19.83 9.14 9.02
CA ALA A 346 18.97 8.29 9.81
C ALA A 346 17.66 8.98 10.20
N ALA A 347 17.71 10.24 10.61
CA ALA A 347 16.55 11.04 10.99
C ALA A 347 15.58 11.27 9.83
N LEU A 348 16.06 11.44 8.60
CA LEU A 348 15.22 11.50 7.40
C LEU A 348 14.61 10.14 7.01
N THR A 349 15.12 9.05 7.56
CA THR A 349 14.63 7.69 7.32
C THR A 349 13.70 7.23 8.44
N ASP A 350 13.98 7.63 9.69
CA ASP A 350 13.22 7.28 10.88
C ASP A 350 12.04 8.24 11.08
N ARG A 351 10.88 7.84 10.61
CA ARG A 351 9.64 8.65 10.59
C ARG A 351 8.92 8.69 11.94
N ASN A 352 9.31 7.83 12.88
CA ASN A 352 8.71 7.75 14.22
C ASN A 352 9.47 8.59 15.26
N GLN A 353 10.50 9.33 14.85
CA GLN A 353 11.30 10.11 15.78
C GLN A 353 10.50 11.31 16.32
N ASP A 354 10.45 11.42 17.65
CA ASP A 354 9.83 12.58 18.31
C ASP A 354 10.61 13.87 17.98
N GLU A 355 9.87 14.94 17.64
CA GLU A 355 10.49 16.24 17.33
C GLU A 355 11.31 16.80 18.49
N GLY A 356 10.94 16.47 19.74
CA GLY A 356 11.69 16.84 20.92
C GLY A 356 13.05 16.15 20.98
N GLU A 357 13.05 14.84 20.76
CA GLU A 357 14.27 14.02 20.74
C GLU A 357 15.19 14.40 19.57
N LEU A 358 14.62 14.68 18.40
CA LEU A 358 15.38 15.17 17.24
C LEU A 358 16.07 16.50 17.57
N ALA A 359 15.35 17.45 18.14
CA ALA A 359 15.90 18.76 18.52
C ALA A 359 17.02 18.63 19.56
N GLU A 360 16.85 17.81 20.59
CA GLU A 360 17.86 17.56 21.63
C GLU A 360 19.13 16.93 21.06
N ARG A 361 18.98 15.88 20.22
CA ARG A 361 20.13 15.19 19.62
C ARG A 361 20.87 16.07 18.61
N THR A 362 20.16 16.86 17.79
CA THR A 362 20.79 17.80 16.85
C THR A 362 21.53 18.92 17.58
N ASP A 363 20.98 19.44 18.70
CA ASP A 363 21.65 20.44 19.51
C ASP A 363 22.91 19.87 20.19
N ARG A 364 22.85 18.63 20.67
CA ARG A 364 23.99 17.93 21.24
C ARG A 364 25.10 17.72 20.22
N LEU A 365 24.79 17.31 19.00
CA LEU A 365 25.76 17.18 17.90
C LEU A 365 26.39 18.52 17.53
N ALA A 366 25.60 19.61 17.53
CA ALA A 366 26.12 20.95 17.28
C ALA A 366 27.14 21.37 18.30
N VAL A 367 26.86 21.17 19.61
CA VAL A 367 27.79 21.50 20.71
C VAL A 367 29.09 20.74 20.56
N ARG A 368 29.06 19.43 20.32
CA ARG A 368 30.23 18.59 20.12
C ARG A 368 31.09 19.07 18.93
N LEU A 369 30.44 19.37 17.82
CA LEU A 369 31.11 19.83 16.60
C LEU A 369 31.75 21.21 16.80
N GLU A 370 31.06 22.17 17.47
CA GLU A 370 31.58 23.48 17.81
C GLU A 370 32.83 23.37 18.71
N GLN A 371 32.80 22.46 19.70
CA GLN A 371 33.90 22.22 20.63
C GLN A 371 35.16 21.74 19.90
N VAL A 372 35.01 20.76 18.98
CA VAL A 372 36.14 20.18 18.22
C VAL A 372 36.67 21.20 17.20
N CYS A 373 35.79 21.97 16.54
CA CYS A 373 36.20 23.05 15.64
C CYS A 373 36.97 24.18 16.36
N ALA A 374 36.70 24.40 17.63
CA ALA A 374 37.46 25.36 18.49
C ALA A 374 38.80 24.78 18.97
N GLY A 375 39.20 23.57 18.62
CA GLY A 375 40.43 22.92 19.04
C GLY A 375 40.34 22.16 20.35
N GLY A 376 39.12 21.90 20.86
CA GLY A 376 38.88 21.01 22.00
C GLY A 376 39.01 19.52 21.60
N SER A 377 39.18 18.66 22.60
CA SER A 377 39.16 17.20 22.40
C SER A 377 37.74 16.68 22.15
N ALA A 378 37.60 15.67 21.30
CA ALA A 378 36.34 14.97 21.10
C ALA A 378 35.88 14.29 22.41
N GLU A 379 34.61 14.40 22.73
CA GLU A 379 33.98 13.65 23.82
C GLU A 379 33.74 12.18 23.42
N PRO A 380 33.69 11.24 24.40
CA PRO A 380 33.29 9.87 24.11
C PRO A 380 31.91 9.81 23.39
N LEU A 381 31.69 8.80 22.57
CA LEU A 381 30.40 8.59 21.93
C LEU A 381 29.34 8.26 22.99
N GLU A 382 28.15 8.81 22.82
CA GLU A 382 26.98 8.46 23.62
C GLU A 382 26.36 7.16 23.10
N ALA A 383 25.62 6.44 23.96
CA ALA A 383 25.05 5.14 23.63
C ALA A 383 24.18 5.14 22.35
N TRP A 384 23.42 6.21 22.10
CA TRP A 384 22.60 6.33 20.88
C TRP A 384 23.45 6.58 19.62
N MET A 385 24.63 7.20 19.75
CA MET A 385 25.58 7.37 18.65
C MET A 385 26.26 6.03 18.30
N GLU A 386 26.63 5.25 19.32
CA GLU A 386 27.16 3.89 19.11
C GLU A 386 26.13 2.99 18.42
N GLU A 387 24.87 3.08 18.84
CA GLU A 387 23.76 2.36 18.20
C GLU A 387 23.55 2.80 16.75
N LEU A 388 23.68 4.10 16.44
CA LEU A 388 23.63 4.64 15.10
C LEU A 388 24.73 4.02 14.22
N TYR A 389 25.98 4.00 14.69
CA TYR A 389 27.10 3.40 13.99
C TYR A 389 26.88 1.91 13.75
N ARG A 390 26.38 1.18 14.74
CA ARG A 390 26.05 -0.23 14.60
C ARG A 390 25.01 -0.45 13.49
N ARG A 391 23.91 0.30 13.51
CA ARG A 391 22.86 0.18 12.47
C ARG A 391 23.37 0.50 11.05
N VAL A 392 24.23 1.50 10.93
CA VAL A 392 24.84 1.85 9.63
C VAL A 392 25.78 0.73 9.16
N SER A 393 26.62 0.20 10.06
CA SER A 393 27.54 -0.90 9.77
C SER A 393 26.78 -2.17 9.36
N ASP A 394 25.70 -2.52 10.07
CA ASP A 394 24.87 -3.67 9.77
C ASP A 394 24.22 -3.54 8.37
N ARG A 395 23.71 -2.34 8.03
CA ARG A 395 23.12 -2.06 6.71
C ARG A 395 24.17 -2.16 5.60
N GLN A 396 25.35 -1.61 5.82
CA GLN A 396 26.45 -1.67 4.84
C GLN A 396 26.92 -3.10 4.63
N THR A 397 27.07 -3.88 5.70
CA THR A 397 27.42 -5.31 5.65
C THR A 397 26.38 -6.10 4.86
N MET A 398 25.09 -5.86 5.13
CA MET A 398 24.00 -6.50 4.41
C MET A 398 24.05 -6.17 2.92
N GLY A 399 24.25 -4.90 2.56
CA GLY A 399 24.37 -4.47 1.15
C GLY A 399 25.53 -5.17 0.43
N THR A 400 26.69 -5.33 1.09
CA THR A 400 27.83 -6.05 0.54
C THR A 400 27.51 -7.53 0.32
N VAL A 401 26.90 -8.19 1.31
CA VAL A 401 26.50 -9.61 1.24
C VAL A 401 25.49 -9.85 0.12
N VAL A 402 24.50 -8.98 -0.03
CA VAL A 402 23.51 -9.07 -1.11
C VAL A 402 24.15 -8.83 -2.47
N GLY A 403 25.10 -7.89 -2.57
CA GLY A 403 25.88 -7.66 -3.79
C GLY A 403 26.69 -8.90 -4.21
N GLU A 404 27.32 -9.58 -3.26
CA GLU A 404 28.06 -10.82 -3.49
C GLU A 404 27.15 -11.99 -3.88
N LEU A 405 26.00 -12.15 -3.21
CA LEU A 405 25.00 -13.14 -3.61
C LEU A 405 24.52 -12.93 -5.05
N ARG A 406 24.26 -11.67 -5.44
CA ARG A 406 23.83 -11.32 -6.79
C ARG A 406 24.90 -11.64 -7.84
N ALA A 407 26.16 -11.34 -7.54
CA ALA A 407 27.28 -11.65 -8.42
C ALA A 407 27.44 -13.18 -8.60
N THR A 408 27.36 -13.95 -7.50
CA THR A 408 27.44 -15.41 -7.53
C THR A 408 26.29 -16.05 -8.28
N LEU A 409 25.05 -15.51 -8.11
CA LEU A 409 23.87 -15.97 -8.85
C LEU A 409 24.04 -15.71 -10.35
N ALA A 410 24.46 -14.51 -10.75
CA ALA A 410 24.67 -14.15 -12.15
C ALA A 410 25.76 -15.04 -12.82
N GLU A 411 26.79 -15.43 -12.07
CA GLU A 411 27.81 -16.36 -12.56
C GLU A 411 27.24 -17.77 -12.76
N ALA A 412 26.41 -18.24 -11.83
CA ALA A 412 25.72 -19.52 -11.96
C ALA A 412 24.70 -19.52 -13.11
N GLU A 413 23.91 -18.45 -13.26
CA GLU A 413 23.00 -18.25 -14.40
C GLU A 413 23.73 -18.31 -15.74
N LYS A 414 24.85 -17.60 -15.85
CA LYS A 414 25.67 -17.59 -17.08
C LYS A 414 26.19 -18.96 -17.42
N ALA A 415 26.69 -19.72 -16.44
CA ALA A 415 27.20 -21.07 -16.64
C ALA A 415 26.10 -22.05 -17.08
N LEU A 416 24.91 -21.95 -16.46
CA LEU A 416 23.74 -22.76 -16.83
C LEU A 416 23.21 -22.37 -18.22
N ASP A 417 23.14 -21.09 -18.58
CA ASP A 417 22.72 -20.62 -19.91
C ASP A 417 23.68 -21.11 -21.00
N GLN A 418 24.99 -21.15 -20.74
CA GLN A 418 25.95 -21.73 -21.67
C GLN A 418 25.70 -23.22 -21.88
N PHE A 419 25.46 -23.98 -20.83
CA PHE A 419 25.14 -25.40 -20.95
C PHE A 419 23.81 -25.63 -21.68
N PHE A 420 22.78 -24.85 -21.38
CA PHE A 420 21.45 -24.98 -22.06
C PHE A 420 21.53 -24.72 -23.56
N ARG A 421 22.47 -23.85 -23.99
CA ARG A 421 22.72 -23.59 -25.41
C ARG A 421 23.54 -24.67 -26.08
N ASN A 422 24.42 -25.34 -25.34
CA ASN A 422 25.28 -26.42 -25.83
C ASN A 422 25.38 -27.56 -24.81
N PRO A 423 24.34 -28.42 -24.70
CA PRO A 423 24.28 -29.51 -23.73
C PRO A 423 25.40 -30.58 -23.87
N GLU A 424 26.10 -30.63 -25.00
CA GLU A 424 27.24 -31.54 -25.22
C GLU A 424 28.47 -31.13 -24.41
N ASP A 425 28.59 -29.85 -24.06
CA ASP A 425 29.71 -29.30 -23.29
C ASP A 425 29.37 -29.15 -21.81
N SER A 426 29.55 -30.23 -21.05
CA SER A 426 29.31 -30.23 -19.61
C SER A 426 30.39 -29.46 -18.82
N SER A 427 31.46 -28.97 -19.46
CA SER A 427 32.53 -28.25 -18.77
C SER A 427 32.02 -26.92 -18.16
N SER A 428 31.02 -26.30 -18.75
CA SER A 428 30.40 -25.09 -18.27
C SER A 428 29.63 -25.27 -16.91
N LEU A 429 29.16 -26.49 -16.62
CA LEU A 429 28.46 -26.82 -15.35
C LEU A 429 29.45 -27.05 -14.19
N THR A 430 30.70 -27.32 -14.44
CA THR A 430 31.67 -27.69 -13.38
C THR A 430 31.76 -26.70 -12.23
N PRO A 431 31.71 -25.37 -12.41
CA PRO A 431 31.79 -24.42 -11.31
C PRO A 431 30.47 -24.27 -10.55
N VAL A 432 29.31 -24.66 -11.15
CA VAL A 432 27.95 -24.36 -10.62
C VAL A 432 27.70 -24.95 -9.25
N PRO A 433 28.02 -26.24 -8.93
CA PRO A 433 27.82 -26.78 -7.59
C PRO A 433 28.59 -26.01 -6.51
N GLY A 434 29.77 -25.51 -6.81
CA GLY A 434 30.59 -24.68 -5.91
C GLY A 434 29.93 -23.32 -5.64
N LEU A 435 29.44 -22.64 -6.67
CA LEU A 435 28.71 -21.38 -6.56
C LEU A 435 27.43 -21.55 -5.75
N MET A 436 26.68 -22.63 -5.97
CA MET A 436 25.48 -22.94 -5.22
C MET A 436 25.76 -23.27 -3.76
N ALA A 437 26.86 -23.97 -3.45
CA ALA A 437 27.26 -24.22 -2.08
C ALA A 437 27.62 -22.92 -1.33
N GLN A 438 28.29 -21.97 -2.01
CA GLN A 438 28.58 -20.64 -1.46
C GLN A 438 27.28 -19.87 -1.17
N MET A 439 26.36 -19.77 -2.14
CA MET A 439 25.06 -19.11 -1.96
C MET A 439 24.27 -19.72 -0.81
N ARG A 440 24.22 -21.06 -0.73
CA ARG A 440 23.56 -21.77 0.37
C ARG A 440 24.08 -21.31 1.73
N GLY A 441 25.41 -21.25 1.89
CA GLY A 441 26.04 -20.83 3.13
C GLY A 441 25.59 -19.45 3.57
N VAL A 442 25.60 -18.49 2.66
CA VAL A 442 25.18 -17.11 2.93
C VAL A 442 23.68 -17.02 3.25
N LEU A 443 22.82 -17.67 2.44
CA LEU A 443 21.37 -17.70 2.66
C LEU A 443 21.00 -18.31 4.02
N SER A 444 21.72 -19.36 4.44
CA SER A 444 21.52 -20.00 5.76
C SER A 444 21.91 -19.04 6.91
N VAL A 445 23.02 -18.33 6.80
CA VAL A 445 23.42 -17.30 7.79
C VAL A 445 22.42 -16.17 7.89
N LEU A 446 21.79 -15.78 6.77
CA LEU A 446 20.74 -14.76 6.73
C LEU A 446 19.36 -15.25 7.25
N GLY A 447 19.26 -16.55 7.61
CA GLY A 447 18.00 -17.14 8.08
C GLY A 447 16.96 -17.32 6.98
N LEU A 448 17.43 -17.55 5.73
CA LEU A 448 16.59 -17.78 4.54
C LEU A 448 16.53 -19.28 4.22
N ASP A 449 15.99 -20.06 5.13
CA ASP A 449 16.01 -21.53 5.07
C ASP A 449 15.31 -22.08 3.81
N GLN A 450 14.20 -21.46 3.39
CA GLN A 450 13.45 -21.87 2.20
C GLN A 450 14.28 -21.70 0.91
N ALA A 451 14.97 -20.57 0.78
CA ALA A 451 15.87 -20.32 -0.33
C ALA A 451 17.12 -21.24 -0.27
N SER A 452 17.64 -21.49 0.93
CA SER A 452 18.75 -22.42 1.13
C SER A 452 18.40 -23.84 0.68
N MET A 453 17.18 -24.34 0.97
CA MET A 453 16.67 -25.62 0.48
C MET A 453 16.53 -25.66 -1.06
N ALA A 454 16.05 -24.59 -1.66
CA ALA A 454 15.97 -24.48 -3.12
C ALA A 454 17.35 -24.60 -3.77
N VAL A 455 18.34 -23.90 -3.24
CA VAL A 455 19.74 -23.95 -3.75
C VAL A 455 20.32 -25.35 -3.60
N VAL A 456 20.01 -26.07 -2.52
CA VAL A 456 20.42 -27.49 -2.36
C VAL A 456 19.79 -28.36 -3.46
N SER A 457 18.48 -28.25 -3.68
CA SER A 457 17.78 -28.99 -4.73
C SER A 457 18.34 -28.70 -6.13
N MET A 458 18.66 -27.44 -6.41
CA MET A 458 19.28 -27.05 -7.67
C MET A 458 20.69 -27.64 -7.83
N ARG A 459 21.52 -27.58 -6.78
CA ARG A 459 22.85 -28.17 -6.77
C ARG A 459 22.79 -29.67 -7.06
N ASP A 460 21.93 -30.39 -6.36
CA ASP A 460 21.79 -31.84 -6.53
C ASP A 460 21.34 -32.19 -7.95
N SER A 461 20.45 -31.40 -8.55
CA SER A 461 20.05 -31.54 -9.96
C SER A 461 21.24 -31.31 -10.94
N VAL A 462 22.09 -30.32 -10.67
CA VAL A 462 23.28 -30.04 -11.49
C VAL A 462 24.33 -31.12 -11.33
N GLU A 463 24.57 -31.64 -10.11
CA GLU A 463 25.48 -32.76 -9.84
C GLU A 463 25.00 -34.03 -10.56
N GLU A 464 23.70 -34.31 -10.58
CA GLU A 464 23.10 -35.43 -11.35
C GLU A 464 23.39 -35.28 -12.85
N MET A 465 23.21 -34.09 -13.42
CA MET A 465 23.53 -33.81 -14.83
C MET A 465 25.02 -33.98 -15.15
N LEU A 466 25.91 -33.67 -14.22
CA LEU A 466 27.38 -33.87 -14.41
C LEU A 466 27.78 -35.34 -14.36
N VAL A 467 27.10 -36.18 -13.57
CA VAL A 467 27.38 -37.61 -13.42
C VAL A 467 26.75 -38.43 -14.54
N THR A 468 25.55 -38.08 -14.94
CA THR A 468 24.83 -38.78 -16.00
C THR A 468 25.35 -38.30 -17.34
N LYS A 469 26.21 -39.12 -17.99
CA LYS A 469 26.60 -38.85 -19.40
C LYS A 469 25.33 -38.84 -20.21
N VAL A 470 24.96 -37.67 -20.69
CA VAL A 470 23.73 -37.39 -21.42
C VAL A 470 23.75 -38.16 -22.76
N ASP A 471 23.21 -39.37 -22.79
CA ASP A 471 22.69 -39.94 -24.02
C ASP A 471 21.45 -39.14 -24.39
N VAL A 472 21.51 -38.47 -25.52
CA VAL A 472 20.61 -37.43 -26.00
C VAL A 472 19.20 -37.98 -26.27
N GLU A 473 18.41 -38.26 -25.24
CA GLU A 473 16.96 -38.29 -25.33
C GLU A 473 16.42 -37.09 -24.48
N LEU A 474 16.25 -35.97 -25.14
CA LEU A 474 15.94 -34.63 -24.63
C LEU A 474 14.62 -34.50 -23.85
N ALA A 475 13.77 -35.49 -23.77
CA ALA A 475 12.45 -35.38 -23.17
C ALA A 475 12.39 -35.34 -21.64
N PRO A 476 13.23 -36.09 -20.85
CA PRO A 476 13.21 -36.00 -19.38
C PRO A 476 13.88 -34.75 -18.84
N MET A 477 14.83 -34.14 -19.59
CA MET A 477 15.62 -32.99 -19.13
C MET A 477 14.91 -31.65 -19.25
N ALA A 478 13.93 -31.51 -20.15
CA ALA A 478 13.19 -30.26 -20.33
C ALA A 478 12.54 -29.78 -19.04
N GLY A 479 11.91 -30.68 -18.26
CA GLY A 479 11.31 -30.31 -16.98
C GLY A 479 12.31 -29.93 -15.87
N THR A 480 13.57 -30.42 -15.95
CA THR A 480 14.63 -30.05 -15.00
C THR A 480 15.21 -28.66 -15.33
N PHE A 481 15.32 -28.32 -16.62
CA PHE A 481 15.76 -27.01 -17.06
C PHE A 481 14.75 -25.92 -16.68
N ASP A 482 13.47 -26.18 -16.87
CA ASP A 482 12.39 -25.26 -16.48
C ASP A 482 12.40 -25.03 -14.97
N ARG A 483 12.58 -26.09 -14.16
CA ARG A 483 12.69 -25.94 -12.68
C ARG A 483 13.91 -25.14 -12.25
N LEU A 484 15.07 -25.39 -12.87
CA LEU A 484 16.28 -24.62 -12.57
C LEU A 484 16.08 -23.14 -12.94
N GLY A 485 15.50 -22.85 -14.10
CA GLY A 485 15.19 -21.48 -14.53
C GLY A 485 14.22 -20.77 -13.61
N ASN A 486 13.12 -21.47 -13.20
CA ASN A 486 12.14 -20.94 -12.25
C ASN A 486 12.78 -20.61 -10.89
N ASN A 487 13.64 -21.52 -10.38
CA ASN A 487 14.32 -21.33 -9.12
C ASN A 487 15.35 -20.19 -9.17
N LEU A 488 16.11 -20.07 -10.26
CA LEU A 488 17.04 -18.94 -10.48
C LEU A 488 16.28 -17.60 -10.48
N GLY A 489 15.18 -17.52 -11.23
CA GLY A 489 14.34 -16.32 -11.26
C GLY A 489 13.76 -15.98 -9.90
N ALA A 490 13.29 -16.97 -9.15
CA ALA A 490 12.76 -16.78 -7.79
C ALA A 490 13.85 -16.33 -6.80
N LEU A 491 15.05 -16.90 -6.89
CA LEU A 491 16.20 -16.50 -6.09
C LEU A 491 16.68 -15.08 -6.44
N GLY A 492 16.70 -14.72 -7.72
CA GLY A 492 17.01 -13.37 -8.17
C GLY A 492 16.09 -12.34 -7.58
N LEU A 493 14.78 -12.60 -7.65
CA LEU A 493 13.74 -11.73 -7.04
C LEU A 493 13.91 -11.65 -5.51
N LEU A 494 14.16 -12.78 -4.84
CA LEU A 494 14.41 -12.80 -3.40
C LEU A 494 15.63 -11.97 -3.02
N ILE A 495 16.75 -12.14 -3.72
CA ILE A 495 18.00 -11.39 -3.48
C ILE A 495 17.79 -9.90 -3.71
N ASP A 496 17.05 -9.51 -4.75
CA ASP A 496 16.69 -8.10 -4.99
C ASP A 496 15.85 -7.53 -3.85
N MET A 497 14.89 -8.30 -3.34
CA MET A 497 14.08 -7.89 -2.21
C MET A 497 14.87 -7.74 -0.90
N LEU A 498 15.97 -8.46 -0.70
CA LEU A 498 16.79 -8.33 0.51
C LEU A 498 17.39 -6.93 0.70
N ASN A 499 17.64 -6.21 -0.39
CA ASN A 499 18.13 -4.83 -0.31
C ASN A 499 17.09 -3.85 0.20
N TYR A 500 15.81 -4.10 -0.10
CA TYR A 500 14.74 -3.14 0.16
C TYR A 500 13.80 -3.61 1.27
N GLN A 501 13.54 -4.92 1.35
CA GLN A 501 12.51 -5.50 2.22
C GLN A 501 12.93 -6.84 2.82
N PRO A 502 14.00 -6.92 3.64
CA PRO A 502 14.54 -8.18 4.15
C PRO A 502 13.52 -8.98 4.99
N ALA A 503 12.63 -8.31 5.71
CA ALA A 503 11.59 -8.95 6.52
C ALA A 503 10.50 -9.60 5.64
N LEU A 504 10.16 -8.98 4.52
CA LEU A 504 9.17 -9.50 3.56
C LEU A 504 9.78 -10.64 2.74
N ALA A 505 11.02 -10.52 2.30
CA ALA A 505 11.75 -11.55 1.57
C ALA A 505 11.76 -12.90 2.33
N ARG A 506 11.90 -12.87 3.65
CA ARG A 506 11.86 -14.08 4.51
C ARG A 506 10.50 -14.78 4.53
N LYS A 507 9.40 -14.07 4.30
CA LYS A 507 8.02 -14.60 4.41
C LYS A 507 7.38 -14.90 3.06
N LEU A 508 7.86 -14.26 2.00
CA LEU A 508 7.20 -14.28 0.70
C LEU A 508 7.53 -15.52 -0.14
N PHE A 509 8.60 -16.24 0.20
CA PHE A 509 9.05 -17.40 -0.58
C PHE A 509 8.92 -18.67 0.23
N VAL A 510 8.32 -19.69 -0.39
CA VAL A 510 8.16 -21.04 0.18
C VAL A 510 8.71 -22.05 -0.82
N PHE A 511 9.55 -22.95 -0.32
CA PHE A 511 10.08 -24.06 -1.09
C PHE A 511 9.10 -25.22 -1.09
N ASP A 512 8.66 -25.64 -2.26
CA ASP A 512 7.83 -26.79 -2.48
C ASP A 512 8.72 -28.04 -2.69
N ALA A 513 8.84 -28.87 -1.65
CA ALA A 513 9.72 -30.02 -1.68
C ALA A 513 9.26 -31.14 -2.65
N GLU A 514 7.95 -31.21 -3.01
CA GLU A 514 7.43 -32.18 -3.96
C GLU A 514 7.78 -31.78 -5.42
N LEU A 515 7.72 -30.51 -5.71
CA LEU A 515 8.04 -29.97 -7.03
C LEU A 515 9.50 -29.56 -7.18
N GLY A 516 10.23 -29.37 -6.06
CA GLY A 516 11.60 -28.86 -6.05
C GLY A 516 11.71 -27.40 -6.49
N GLU A 517 10.66 -26.58 -6.27
CA GLU A 517 10.57 -25.21 -6.73
C GLU A 517 10.39 -24.20 -5.58
N LEU A 518 11.10 -23.08 -5.68
CA LEU A 518 10.91 -21.92 -4.81
C LEU A 518 9.83 -21.02 -5.40
N LYS A 519 8.69 -20.90 -4.69
CA LYS A 519 7.53 -20.13 -5.19
C LYS A 519 7.31 -18.88 -4.36
N PRO A 520 7.10 -17.72 -5.01
CA PRO A 520 6.61 -16.55 -4.31
C PRO A 520 5.13 -16.74 -3.93
N VAL A 521 4.80 -16.58 -2.65
CA VAL A 521 3.42 -16.63 -2.14
C VAL A 521 2.77 -15.27 -2.40
N MET A 522 2.38 -15.01 -3.65
CA MET A 522 1.63 -13.81 -3.99
C MET A 522 0.12 -14.08 -3.89
N GLY A 523 -0.57 -13.35 -3.03
CA GLY A 523 -2.04 -13.27 -3.03
C GLY A 523 -2.82 -14.24 -2.14
N ARG A 524 -2.21 -15.01 -1.23
CA ARG A 524 -2.93 -15.71 -0.17
C ARG A 524 -2.37 -15.30 1.19
N VAL A 525 -3.13 -14.48 1.92
CA VAL A 525 -2.97 -14.42 3.39
C VAL A 525 -3.35 -15.80 3.91
N VAL A 526 -2.36 -16.65 4.14
CA VAL A 526 -2.55 -17.88 4.90
C VAL A 526 -2.85 -17.41 6.31
N ALA A 527 -4.09 -17.57 6.74
CA ALA A 527 -4.45 -17.47 8.14
C ALA A 527 -3.48 -18.39 8.89
N SER A 528 -2.63 -17.79 9.73
CA SER A 528 -1.67 -18.50 10.56
C SER A 528 -2.43 -19.44 11.50
N GLY A 529 -2.60 -20.68 11.06
CA GLY A 529 -2.87 -21.79 11.96
C GLY A 529 -1.64 -21.96 12.84
N THR A 530 -1.87 -21.92 14.11
CA THR A 530 -0.94 -22.15 15.21
C THR A 530 -0.03 -23.35 14.92
N ILE A 531 1.24 -23.08 14.58
CA ILE A 531 2.28 -24.12 14.63
C ILE A 531 2.69 -24.20 16.10
N GLY A 532 2.13 -25.18 16.81
CA GLY A 532 2.61 -25.58 18.13
C GLY A 532 4.02 -26.14 18.00
N LEU A 533 4.95 -25.57 18.76
CA LEU A 533 6.25 -26.15 19.00
C LEU A 533 6.08 -27.53 19.67
N PRO A 534 6.79 -28.56 19.24
CA PRO A 534 6.77 -29.85 19.95
C PRO A 534 7.59 -29.73 21.24
N VAL A 535 6.92 -29.86 22.38
CA VAL A 535 7.56 -30.19 23.63
C VAL A 535 7.85 -31.72 23.61
N ALA A 536 9.12 -32.06 23.77
CA ALA A 536 9.56 -33.45 23.90
C ALA A 536 8.94 -34.11 25.14
N GLY A 537 8.43 -35.31 24.96
CA GLY A 537 8.07 -36.18 26.08
C GLY A 537 7.06 -37.26 25.72
N ASP A 538 7.60 -38.48 25.63
CA ASP A 538 7.02 -39.79 25.85
C ASP A 538 6.14 -40.47 24.78
N LEU A 539 6.79 -41.51 24.25
CA LEU A 539 6.29 -42.71 23.60
C LEU A 539 5.21 -43.44 24.43
N VAL A 540 4.07 -43.76 23.82
CA VAL A 540 3.40 -45.07 24.02
C VAL A 540 2.65 -45.45 22.73
N GLU A 541 2.97 -46.65 22.23
CA GLU A 541 2.28 -47.39 21.18
C GLU A 541 0.82 -47.69 21.53
N GLN A 542 -0.08 -47.71 20.56
CA GLN A 542 -0.94 -48.90 20.29
C GLN A 542 -1.91 -48.66 19.10
N THR A 543 -1.68 -49.41 18.05
CA THR A 543 -2.57 -50.30 17.25
C THR A 543 -3.99 -49.87 16.86
N ASP A 544 -4.15 -49.87 15.51
CA ASP A 544 -5.23 -50.44 14.68
C ASP A 544 -6.70 -50.33 15.13
N GLN A 545 -7.51 -49.68 14.31
CA GLN A 545 -8.63 -50.31 13.58
C GLN A 545 -9.43 -49.29 12.73
N ALA A 546 -9.58 -49.64 11.48
CA ALA A 546 -10.43 -48.94 10.51
C ALA A 546 -11.93 -49.15 10.83
N VAL A 547 -12.74 -48.08 10.76
CA VAL A 547 -14.20 -48.19 10.57
C VAL A 547 -14.67 -47.09 9.62
N GLU A 548 -15.17 -47.52 8.47
CA GLU A 548 -15.94 -46.68 7.51
C GLU A 548 -17.26 -46.22 8.13
N PRO A 549 -17.75 -44.99 7.80
CA PRO A 549 -19.12 -44.60 8.13
C PRO A 549 -20.07 -44.88 6.96
N PRO A 550 -21.33 -45.24 7.24
CA PRO A 550 -22.32 -45.65 6.24
C PRO A 550 -23.03 -44.45 5.61
N VAL A 551 -23.34 -44.62 4.31
CA VAL A 551 -24.21 -43.78 3.50
C VAL A 551 -25.68 -44.08 3.82
N PRO A 552 -26.58 -43.13 3.98
CA PRO A 552 -28.02 -43.33 3.81
C PRO A 552 -28.50 -42.83 2.47
N ARG A 553 -29.20 -43.71 1.77
CA ARG A 553 -30.02 -43.43 0.61
C ARG A 553 -31.40 -42.87 0.99
N GLY A 554 -31.84 -41.85 0.21
CA GLY A 554 -33.15 -41.75 -0.44
C GLY A 554 -34.33 -41.30 0.41
N ALA A 555 -34.94 -40.22 0.04
CA ALA A 555 -36.23 -40.15 -0.64
C ALA A 555 -36.86 -38.75 -0.61
N ASP A 556 -37.36 -38.36 -1.77
CA ASP A 556 -38.52 -37.53 -2.06
C ASP A 556 -38.66 -36.07 -1.62
N GLY A 557 -38.66 -35.20 -2.61
CA GLY A 557 -39.86 -34.53 -3.14
C GLY A 557 -40.39 -33.38 -2.27
N GLY A 558 -40.05 -32.14 -2.65
CA GLY A 558 -40.73 -30.97 -2.11
C GLY A 558 -40.15 -29.68 -2.65
N GLN A 559 -40.55 -29.31 -3.88
CA GLN A 559 -40.36 -27.93 -4.39
C GLN A 559 -41.05 -26.94 -3.49
N ALA A 560 -40.28 -26.08 -2.85
CA ALA A 560 -40.79 -24.82 -2.32
C ALA A 560 -40.05 -23.69 -3.01
N GLN A 561 -40.71 -23.06 -3.96
CA GLN A 561 -40.33 -21.76 -4.51
C GLN A 561 -40.31 -20.75 -3.36
N VAL A 562 -39.11 -20.28 -3.05
CA VAL A 562 -38.96 -19.05 -2.26
C VAL A 562 -38.76 -17.91 -3.26
N THR A 563 -39.81 -17.17 -3.47
CA THR A 563 -39.82 -15.84 -4.09
C THR A 563 -38.95 -14.93 -3.24
N VAL A 564 -37.82 -14.51 -3.78
CA VAL A 564 -37.04 -13.41 -3.22
C VAL A 564 -37.62 -12.11 -3.78
N ASP A 565 -38.60 -11.57 -3.04
CA ASP A 565 -39.01 -10.18 -3.21
C ASP A 565 -38.46 -9.40 -2.02
N GLY A 566 -37.66 -8.38 -2.28
CA GLY A 566 -37.05 -7.56 -1.22
C GLY A 566 -36.01 -6.57 -1.70
N LYS A 567 -36.25 -5.89 -2.83
CA LYS A 567 -35.63 -4.59 -3.05
C LYS A 567 -36.29 -3.59 -2.12
N GLN A 568 -35.61 -3.16 -1.10
CA GLN A 568 -36.03 -2.02 -0.28
C GLN A 568 -34.96 -0.94 -0.33
N ASP A 569 -35.37 0.17 -0.93
CA ASP A 569 -34.72 1.48 -0.94
C ASP A 569 -34.28 1.92 0.45
N TRP A 570 -32.99 2.13 0.62
CA TRP A 570 -32.39 2.70 1.84
C TRP A 570 -32.32 4.24 1.80
N ALA A 571 -32.88 4.87 0.78
CA ALA A 571 -32.79 6.32 0.55
C ALA A 571 -33.96 7.14 1.12
N MET A 572 -34.96 6.53 1.72
CA MET A 572 -36.05 7.26 2.37
C MET A 572 -36.21 6.80 3.81
N ASP A 573 -35.96 7.70 4.68
CA ASP A 573 -36.55 8.02 5.99
C ASP A 573 -35.51 8.54 6.99
N LEU A 574 -35.12 9.77 6.78
CA LEU A 574 -34.45 10.59 7.81
C LEU A 574 -35.48 11.50 8.53
N ALA A 575 -36.78 11.28 8.34
CA ALA A 575 -37.82 11.97 9.04
C ALA A 575 -38.53 11.02 10.03
N LEU A 576 -37.87 10.82 11.19
CA LEU A 576 -38.54 10.19 12.33
C LEU A 576 -39.09 11.26 13.27
N PRO A 577 -40.39 11.34 13.50
CA PRO A 577 -40.95 12.23 14.51
C PRO A 577 -40.63 11.68 15.91
N GLY A 578 -39.89 12.49 16.66
CA GLY A 578 -39.80 12.39 18.11
C GLY A 578 -38.83 11.37 18.59
N ALA A 579 -37.61 11.84 18.86
CA ALA A 579 -36.93 10.99 19.72
C ALA A 579 -35.65 11.42 20.39
N ILE A 580 -34.82 12.23 19.79
CA ILE A 580 -33.65 12.73 20.51
C ILE A 580 -33.97 14.10 21.07
N PRO A 581 -33.75 14.36 22.36
CA PRO A 581 -33.85 15.70 22.90
C PRO A 581 -33.06 16.68 22.05
N ASP A 582 -33.66 17.85 21.77
CA ASP A 582 -33.00 18.86 20.91
C ASP A 582 -31.63 19.29 21.46
N GLU A 583 -31.45 19.21 22.78
CA GLU A 583 -30.17 19.44 23.45
C GLU A 583 -29.05 18.47 23.04
N VAL A 584 -29.36 17.20 22.80
CA VAL A 584 -28.39 16.20 22.33
C VAL A 584 -28.06 16.44 20.86
N ARG A 585 -29.00 16.90 20.08
CA ARG A 585 -28.77 17.30 18.67
C ARG A 585 -27.94 18.56 18.56
N GLU A 586 -28.18 19.52 19.44
CA GLU A 586 -27.49 20.81 19.43
C GLU A 586 -26.03 20.66 19.88
N LEU A 587 -25.76 19.86 20.92
CA LEU A 587 -24.40 19.53 21.34
C LEU A 587 -23.60 18.79 20.26
N ALA A 588 -24.22 17.86 19.56
CA ALA A 588 -23.59 17.15 18.44
C ALA A 588 -23.29 18.07 17.23
N ARG A 589 -24.05 19.17 17.07
CA ARG A 589 -23.82 20.18 16.02
C ARG A 589 -22.78 21.23 16.41
N GLN A 590 -22.76 21.65 17.69
CA GLN A 590 -21.84 22.69 18.17
C GLN A 590 -20.38 22.23 18.16
N GLU A 591 -20.11 20.96 18.42
CA GLU A 591 -18.75 20.42 18.38
C GLU A 591 -18.19 20.21 16.96
N VAL A 592 -19.03 20.24 15.92
CA VAL A 592 -18.61 20.18 14.50
C VAL A 592 -18.17 21.56 13.98
N GLY A 593 -18.49 22.63 14.70
CA GLY A 593 -18.36 24.03 14.25
C GLY A 593 -17.00 24.69 14.44
N THR A 594 -16.03 24.09 15.12
CA THR A 594 -14.75 24.76 15.37
C THR A 594 -13.58 24.02 14.71
N VAL A 595 -13.47 24.16 13.41
CA VAL A 595 -12.18 24.13 12.73
C VAL A 595 -11.79 25.59 12.54
N GLU A 596 -10.94 26.10 13.43
CA GLU A 596 -10.33 27.42 13.28
C GLU A 596 -9.60 27.46 11.93
N GLY A 597 -10.08 28.33 11.02
CA GLY A 597 -9.39 28.62 9.79
C GLY A 597 -10.22 28.62 8.49
N LEU A 598 -11.53 28.34 8.52
CA LEU A 598 -12.38 28.56 7.37
C LEU A 598 -13.11 29.91 7.50
N PRO A 599 -13.05 30.78 6.48
CA PRO A 599 -13.81 32.02 6.50
C PRO A 599 -15.30 31.74 6.51
N ASP A 600 -16.00 32.40 7.41
CA ASP A 600 -17.43 32.40 7.62
C ASP A 600 -18.16 32.81 6.32
N LEU A 601 -18.87 31.87 5.68
CA LEU A 601 -19.74 32.11 4.52
C LEU A 601 -21.22 32.14 4.93
N ALA A 602 -21.52 32.68 6.08
CA ALA A 602 -22.88 33.00 6.50
C ALA A 602 -23.14 34.50 6.43
N GLY A 603 -23.46 35.00 5.26
CA GLY A 603 -23.80 36.40 5.07
C GLY A 603 -24.24 36.74 3.66
N ALA A 604 -25.27 36.08 3.13
CA ALA A 604 -26.04 36.60 2.01
C ALA A 604 -27.52 36.33 2.24
N GLU A 605 -28.22 37.41 2.53
CA GLU A 605 -29.65 37.45 2.79
C GLU A 605 -30.47 36.85 1.64
N ALA A 606 -31.41 35.99 2.00
CA ALA A 606 -32.41 35.42 1.11
C ALA A 606 -33.38 36.53 0.60
N SER A 607 -33.34 36.81 -0.69
CA SER A 607 -34.41 37.49 -1.40
C SER A 607 -35.39 36.47 -1.95
N ALA A 608 -36.62 36.55 -1.50
CA ALA A 608 -37.73 35.70 -1.90
C ALA A 608 -38.07 35.88 -3.39
N ALA A 609 -38.09 34.78 -4.14
CA ALA A 609 -38.78 34.69 -5.44
C ALA A 609 -39.63 33.43 -5.48
N GLN A 610 -40.88 33.59 -5.89
CA GLN A 610 -41.98 32.63 -5.95
C GLN A 610 -41.69 31.41 -6.84
N PRO A 611 -42.40 30.28 -6.60
CA PRO A 611 -42.16 29.04 -7.33
C PRO A 611 -42.93 29.03 -8.68
N ALA A 612 -42.22 28.57 -9.72
CA ALA A 612 -42.81 28.18 -11.00
C ALA A 612 -43.02 26.65 -11.04
N PRO A 613 -44.00 26.14 -11.82
CA PRO A 613 -44.52 24.77 -11.66
C PRO A 613 -43.61 23.70 -12.28
N ALA A 614 -43.62 22.53 -11.67
CA ALA A 614 -42.93 21.34 -12.06
C ALA A 614 -43.40 20.77 -13.41
N PRO A 615 -42.49 20.26 -14.26
CA PRO A 615 -42.83 19.27 -15.27
C PRO A 615 -42.67 17.86 -14.69
N SER A 616 -43.71 17.09 -14.79
CA SER A 616 -43.75 15.66 -14.58
C SER A 616 -42.90 14.96 -15.65
N SER A 617 -41.87 14.22 -15.26
CA SER A 617 -41.36 13.11 -16.09
C SER A 617 -40.81 12.02 -15.19
N ASN A 618 -41.45 10.87 -15.30
CA ASN A 618 -40.96 9.58 -14.83
C ASN A 618 -39.54 9.36 -15.40
N ALA A 619 -38.56 9.37 -14.56
CA ALA A 619 -37.26 8.79 -14.85
C ALA A 619 -37.00 7.72 -13.80
N THR A 620 -37.10 6.49 -14.23
CA THR A 620 -36.60 5.27 -13.60
C THR A 620 -35.13 5.49 -13.20
N LEU A 621 -34.83 5.22 -11.94
CA LEU A 621 -33.46 5.19 -11.42
C LEU A 621 -32.72 3.99 -12.04
N PRO A 622 -31.47 4.11 -12.46
CA PRO A 622 -30.73 2.99 -13.02
C PRO A 622 -30.37 1.99 -11.92
N GLU A 623 -30.68 0.76 -12.18
CA GLU A 623 -30.15 -0.47 -11.58
C GLU A 623 -28.63 -0.39 -11.51
N VAL A 624 -28.02 -0.91 -10.46
CA VAL A 624 -26.56 -1.12 -10.38
C VAL A 624 -26.22 -2.09 -11.53
N ALA A 625 -25.78 -1.53 -12.66
CA ALA A 625 -25.34 -2.28 -13.81
C ALA A 625 -24.13 -3.11 -13.42
N GLU A 626 -24.17 -4.42 -13.62
CA GLU A 626 -23.00 -5.20 -13.97
C GLU A 626 -22.28 -4.40 -15.07
N ILE A 627 -20.97 -4.20 -14.93
CA ILE A 627 -20.18 -3.49 -15.95
C ILE A 627 -20.28 -4.38 -17.18
N ASP A 628 -21.04 -3.95 -18.17
CA ASP A 628 -21.17 -4.65 -19.45
C ASP A 628 -19.79 -4.69 -20.14
N GLU A 629 -19.52 -5.79 -20.85
CA GLU A 629 -18.29 -5.93 -21.66
C GLU A 629 -18.14 -4.75 -22.63
N ASP A 630 -19.25 -4.15 -23.08
CA ASP A 630 -19.29 -2.97 -23.94
C ASP A 630 -18.72 -1.72 -23.23
N ASP A 631 -19.00 -1.50 -21.93
CA ASP A 631 -18.45 -0.38 -21.16
C ASP A 631 -16.91 -0.47 -21.00
N LEU A 632 -16.37 -1.68 -20.83
CA LEU A 632 -14.92 -1.91 -20.74
C LEU A 632 -14.23 -1.66 -22.10
N GLN A 633 -14.90 -1.97 -23.19
CA GLN A 633 -14.40 -1.71 -24.54
C GLN A 633 -14.37 -0.23 -24.86
N ASP A 634 -15.37 0.54 -24.45
CA ASP A 634 -15.40 2.00 -24.64
C ASP A 634 -14.25 2.70 -23.86
N ILE A 635 -13.97 2.27 -22.64
CA ILE A 635 -12.84 2.76 -21.85
C ILE A 635 -11.50 2.46 -22.55
N PHE A 636 -11.35 1.25 -23.08
CA PHE A 636 -10.17 0.86 -23.86
C PHE A 636 -9.99 1.75 -25.10
N LEU A 637 -11.06 2.03 -25.85
CA LEU A 637 -11.01 2.84 -27.06
C LEU A 637 -10.54 4.28 -26.77
N GLU A 638 -11.02 4.88 -25.68
CA GLU A 638 -10.60 6.22 -25.24
C GLU A 638 -9.13 6.23 -24.82
N GLU A 639 -8.69 5.27 -23.97
CA GLU A 639 -7.31 5.16 -23.52
C GLU A 639 -6.34 4.90 -24.67
N ALA A 640 -6.69 3.99 -25.58
CA ALA A 640 -5.86 3.64 -26.72
C ALA A 640 -5.61 4.84 -27.64
N ASN A 641 -6.63 5.66 -27.90
CA ASN A 641 -6.48 6.89 -28.69
C ASN A 641 -5.52 7.90 -28.02
N GLU A 642 -5.61 8.10 -26.72
CA GLU A 642 -4.71 8.99 -25.98
C GLU A 642 -3.27 8.49 -26.01
N VAL A 643 -3.06 7.20 -25.77
CA VAL A 643 -1.74 6.56 -25.77
C VAL A 643 -1.10 6.62 -27.16
N ILE A 644 -1.87 6.40 -28.21
CA ILE A 644 -1.39 6.53 -29.61
C ILE A 644 -0.95 7.96 -29.90
N ALA A 645 -1.74 8.96 -29.49
CA ALA A 645 -1.40 10.37 -29.70
C ALA A 645 -0.09 10.74 -28.94
N ASN A 646 0.08 10.27 -27.71
CA ASN A 646 1.30 10.45 -26.93
C ASN A 646 2.51 9.79 -27.59
N GLY A 647 2.35 8.58 -28.13
CA GLY A 647 3.38 7.87 -28.89
C GLY A 647 3.82 8.59 -30.16
N LEU A 648 2.87 9.15 -30.91
CA LEU A 648 3.16 9.97 -32.10
C LEU A 648 3.91 11.26 -31.74
N GLY A 649 3.54 11.92 -30.64
CA GLY A 649 4.27 13.08 -30.13
C GLY A 649 5.72 12.76 -29.74
N ALA A 650 5.96 11.61 -29.12
CA ALA A 650 7.31 11.13 -28.81
C ALA A 650 8.15 10.88 -30.09
N LEU A 651 7.53 10.35 -31.15
CA LEU A 651 8.19 10.17 -32.45
C LEU A 651 8.52 11.49 -33.15
N ASP A 652 7.68 12.52 -33.02
CA ASP A 652 7.97 13.84 -33.53
C ASP A 652 9.17 14.48 -32.81
N ALA A 653 9.27 14.29 -31.48
CA ALA A 653 10.42 14.73 -30.71
C ALA A 653 11.71 13.94 -31.09
N LEU A 654 11.62 12.62 -31.27
CA LEU A 654 12.74 11.77 -31.71
C LEU A 654 13.21 12.08 -33.14
N SER A 655 12.35 12.64 -33.98
CA SER A 655 12.77 13.12 -35.31
C SER A 655 13.69 14.35 -35.24
N ILE A 656 13.61 15.14 -34.15
CA ILE A 656 14.41 16.32 -33.88
C ILE A 656 15.69 15.92 -33.13
N ASP A 657 15.56 15.11 -32.08
CA ASP A 657 16.68 14.58 -31.30
C ASP A 657 16.62 13.04 -31.18
N PRO A 658 17.28 12.32 -32.09
CA PRO A 658 17.31 10.85 -32.06
C PRO A 658 17.99 10.23 -30.84
N GLN A 659 18.74 11.02 -30.05
CA GLN A 659 19.45 10.52 -28.85
C GLN A 659 18.64 10.67 -27.57
N ASP A 660 17.46 11.28 -27.61
CA ASP A 660 16.61 11.45 -26.43
C ASP A 660 16.04 10.12 -25.95
N LEU A 661 16.73 9.51 -24.97
CA LEU A 661 16.31 8.26 -24.32
C LEU A 661 14.99 8.40 -23.55
N THR A 662 14.60 9.61 -23.15
CA THR A 662 13.33 9.86 -22.46
C THR A 662 12.17 9.68 -23.42
N GLN A 663 12.30 10.19 -24.65
CA GLN A 663 11.29 10.01 -25.69
C GLN A 663 11.23 8.58 -26.21
N GLN A 664 12.37 7.90 -26.34
CA GLN A 664 12.38 6.46 -26.65
C GLN A 664 11.67 5.64 -25.56
N THR A 665 11.87 6.00 -24.29
CA THR A 665 11.16 5.36 -23.16
C THR A 665 9.67 5.65 -23.19
N THR A 666 9.26 6.87 -23.54
CA THR A 666 7.87 7.28 -23.70
C THR A 666 7.19 6.47 -24.81
N LEU A 667 7.86 6.33 -25.96
CA LEU A 667 7.37 5.52 -27.07
C LEU A 667 7.21 4.04 -26.67
N ARG A 668 8.18 3.47 -25.96
CA ARG A 668 8.10 2.10 -25.44
C ARG A 668 6.91 1.94 -24.46
N ARG A 669 6.71 2.93 -23.56
CA ARG A 669 5.58 2.93 -22.62
C ARG A 669 4.24 2.95 -23.34
N ALA A 670 4.13 3.68 -24.46
CA ALA A 670 2.91 3.69 -25.26
C ALA A 670 2.53 2.28 -25.72
N PHE A 671 3.46 1.52 -26.31
CA PHE A 671 3.19 0.13 -26.72
C PHE A 671 2.95 -0.81 -25.53
N HIS A 672 3.61 -0.58 -24.40
CA HIS A 672 3.38 -1.33 -23.17
C HIS A 672 1.95 -1.14 -22.64
N THR A 673 1.44 0.08 -22.64
CA THR A 673 0.07 0.39 -22.21
C THR A 673 -0.95 -0.20 -23.17
N LEU A 674 -0.77 -0.03 -24.48
CA LEU A 674 -1.63 -0.65 -25.50
C LEU A 674 -1.72 -2.17 -25.35
N LYS A 675 -0.61 -2.85 -25.05
CA LYS A 675 -0.60 -4.28 -24.75
C LYS A 675 -1.40 -4.62 -23.50
N GLY A 676 -1.23 -3.83 -22.44
CA GLY A 676 -1.89 -4.07 -21.14
C GLY A 676 -3.39 -3.90 -21.22
N SER A 677 -3.85 -2.74 -21.70
CA SER A 677 -5.28 -2.40 -21.77
C SER A 677 -6.04 -3.28 -22.76
N SER A 678 -5.46 -3.61 -23.93
CA SER A 678 -6.10 -4.52 -24.88
C SER A 678 -6.33 -5.94 -24.35
N ARG A 679 -5.40 -6.46 -23.54
CA ARG A 679 -5.56 -7.78 -22.92
C ARG A 679 -6.64 -7.80 -21.85
N MET A 680 -6.87 -6.70 -21.15
CA MET A 680 -7.94 -6.59 -20.15
C MET A 680 -9.33 -6.69 -20.76
N VAL A 681 -9.49 -6.24 -22.01
CA VAL A 681 -10.76 -6.32 -22.77
C VAL A 681 -10.80 -7.49 -23.77
N GLY A 682 -9.92 -8.46 -23.62
CA GLY A 682 -9.91 -9.69 -24.45
C GLY A 682 -9.37 -9.53 -25.87
N LEU A 683 -8.81 -8.38 -26.26
CA LEU A 683 -8.28 -8.09 -27.60
C LEU A 683 -6.85 -8.66 -27.77
N THR A 684 -6.73 -9.98 -27.77
CA THR A 684 -5.45 -10.71 -27.73
C THR A 684 -4.54 -10.36 -28.91
N GLU A 685 -5.06 -10.33 -30.15
CA GLU A 685 -4.27 -10.01 -31.35
C GLU A 685 -3.71 -8.58 -31.31
N PHE A 686 -4.49 -7.63 -30.85
CA PHE A 686 -4.04 -6.25 -30.64
C PHE A 686 -2.89 -6.21 -29.62
N GLY A 687 -3.03 -6.91 -28.50
CA GLY A 687 -2.01 -7.00 -27.46
C GLY A 687 -0.71 -7.66 -27.95
N GLU A 688 -0.77 -8.68 -28.78
CA GLU A 688 0.40 -9.34 -29.38
C GLU A 688 1.10 -8.45 -30.41
N ALA A 689 0.36 -7.67 -31.18
CA ALA A 689 0.93 -6.68 -32.09
C ALA A 689 1.69 -5.59 -31.30
N ALA A 690 1.09 -5.04 -30.27
CA ALA A 690 1.73 -4.03 -29.40
C ALA A 690 2.96 -4.61 -28.68
N TRP A 691 2.90 -5.84 -28.21
CA TRP A 691 4.02 -6.51 -27.56
C TRP A 691 5.23 -6.67 -28.50
N SER A 692 5.03 -6.93 -29.78
CA SER A 692 6.12 -7.08 -30.74
C SER A 692 6.92 -5.77 -30.93
N LEU A 693 6.25 -4.62 -30.94
CA LEU A 693 6.88 -3.29 -31.01
C LEU A 693 7.56 -2.91 -29.68
N GLU A 694 6.95 -3.27 -28.54
CA GLU A 694 7.58 -3.10 -27.23
C GLU A 694 8.92 -3.88 -27.15
N GLN A 695 8.96 -5.12 -27.63
CA GLN A 695 10.20 -5.93 -27.65
C GLN A 695 11.27 -5.33 -28.55
N LEU A 696 10.91 -4.76 -29.69
CA LEU A 696 11.85 -4.05 -30.56
C LEU A 696 12.47 -2.85 -29.82
N LEU A 697 11.64 -2.03 -29.17
CA LEU A 697 12.09 -0.85 -28.43
C LEU A 697 12.91 -1.22 -27.18
N ASN A 698 12.57 -2.31 -26.49
CA ASN A 698 13.37 -2.82 -25.38
C ASN A 698 14.78 -3.21 -25.84
N ALA A 699 14.93 -3.85 -26.99
CA ALA A 699 16.24 -4.16 -27.56
C ALA A 699 17.04 -2.89 -27.89
N TRP A 700 16.38 -1.87 -28.47
CA TRP A 700 17.01 -0.59 -28.80
C TRP A 700 17.50 0.17 -27.57
N LEU A 701 16.65 0.25 -26.55
CA LEU A 701 16.98 0.91 -25.28
C LEU A 701 18.08 0.18 -24.49
N SER A 702 18.09 -1.17 -24.50
CA SER A 702 19.13 -1.96 -23.81
C SER A 702 20.53 -1.73 -24.40
N GLU A 703 20.60 -1.45 -25.71
CA GLU A 703 21.84 -1.16 -26.41
C GLU A 703 22.17 0.36 -26.46
N GLN A 704 21.33 1.20 -25.86
CA GLN A 704 21.43 2.67 -25.84
C GLN A 704 21.65 3.27 -27.25
N LYS A 705 21.04 2.67 -28.26
CA LYS A 705 21.15 3.12 -29.65
C LYS A 705 20.29 4.37 -29.88
N PRO A 706 20.78 5.34 -30.66
CA PRO A 706 19.93 6.45 -31.11
C PRO A 706 18.78 5.93 -31.96
N ALA A 707 17.61 6.58 -31.88
CA ALA A 707 16.45 6.22 -32.68
C ALA A 707 16.76 6.35 -34.17
N SER A 708 16.86 5.23 -34.90
CA SER A 708 17.10 5.27 -36.34
C SER A 708 15.84 5.72 -37.09
N ALA A 709 16.04 6.25 -38.30
CA ALA A 709 14.93 6.61 -39.18
C ALA A 709 14.01 5.41 -39.48
N ASP A 710 14.58 4.20 -39.52
CA ASP A 710 13.82 2.95 -39.74
C ASP A 710 12.98 2.58 -38.49
N LEU A 711 13.53 2.74 -37.27
CA LEU A 711 12.79 2.53 -36.04
C LEU A 711 11.63 3.52 -35.92
N CYS A 712 11.89 4.82 -36.12
CA CYS A 712 10.86 5.84 -36.07
C CYS A 712 9.80 5.64 -37.16
N GLY A 713 10.22 5.25 -38.36
CA GLY A 713 9.30 4.98 -39.46
C GLY A 713 8.38 3.77 -39.21
N LEU A 714 8.92 2.64 -38.72
CA LEU A 714 8.13 1.47 -38.39
C LEU A 714 7.19 1.72 -37.21
N SER A 715 7.70 2.40 -36.17
CA SER A 715 6.87 2.75 -34.99
C SER A 715 5.71 3.69 -35.35
N ARG A 716 5.93 4.63 -36.30
CA ARG A 716 4.88 5.53 -36.80
C ARG A 716 3.84 4.77 -37.62
N GLU A 717 4.27 3.88 -38.52
CA GLU A 717 3.37 3.01 -39.28
C GLU A 717 2.51 2.14 -38.33
N ALA A 718 3.13 1.59 -37.29
CA ALA A 718 2.44 0.78 -36.31
C ALA A 718 1.40 1.58 -35.51
N LEU A 719 1.74 2.77 -35.00
CA LEU A 719 0.79 3.61 -34.25
C LEU A 719 -0.38 4.07 -35.10
N LEU A 720 -0.16 4.41 -36.36
CA LEU A 720 -1.24 4.75 -37.31
C LEU A 720 -2.11 3.53 -37.64
N ALA A 721 -1.52 2.34 -37.74
CA ALA A 721 -2.26 1.10 -37.91
C ALA A 721 -3.11 0.78 -36.68
N PHE A 722 -2.58 0.96 -35.46
CA PHE A 722 -3.34 0.83 -34.22
C PHE A 722 -4.49 1.83 -34.14
N GLN A 723 -4.29 3.08 -34.58
CA GLN A 723 -5.36 4.07 -34.62
C GLN A 723 -6.53 3.62 -35.53
N ASN A 724 -6.22 3.07 -36.70
CA ASN A 724 -7.23 2.51 -37.58
C ASN A 724 -7.91 1.28 -36.96
N TRP A 725 -7.12 0.40 -36.31
CA TRP A 725 -7.65 -0.78 -35.64
C TRP A 725 -8.61 -0.42 -34.51
N VAL A 726 -8.27 0.59 -33.69
CA VAL A 726 -9.16 1.14 -32.67
C VAL A 726 -10.46 1.66 -33.29
N GLY A 727 -10.37 2.37 -34.42
CA GLY A 727 -11.55 2.81 -35.17
C GLY A 727 -12.43 1.65 -35.67
N ASP A 728 -11.82 0.58 -36.18
CA ASP A 728 -12.55 -0.60 -36.65
C ASP A 728 -13.17 -1.40 -35.48
N ILE A 729 -12.52 -1.45 -34.29
CA ILE A 729 -13.11 -2.02 -33.08
C ILE A 729 -14.35 -1.25 -32.67
N ALA A 730 -14.30 0.09 -32.68
CA ALA A 730 -15.43 0.95 -32.34
C ALA A 730 -16.64 0.76 -33.28
N HIS A 731 -16.40 0.27 -34.52
CA HIS A 731 -17.45 0.02 -35.51
C HIS A 731 -17.81 -1.48 -35.64
N GLY A 732 -17.22 -2.37 -34.82
CA GLY A 732 -17.47 -3.81 -34.87
C GLY A 732 -16.85 -4.53 -36.08
N ASN A 733 -15.91 -3.91 -36.78
CA ASN A 733 -15.32 -4.40 -38.03
C ASN A 733 -13.88 -4.93 -37.88
N ALA A 734 -13.44 -5.28 -36.69
CA ALA A 734 -12.04 -5.59 -36.40
C ALA A 734 -11.58 -7.01 -36.82
N GLY A 735 -12.43 -7.85 -37.37
CA GLY A 735 -12.13 -9.26 -37.65
C GLY A 735 -11.03 -9.55 -38.68
N HIS A 736 -10.55 -8.55 -39.42
CA HIS A 736 -9.49 -8.69 -40.44
C HIS A 736 -8.08 -8.35 -39.87
N TRP A 737 -8.00 -7.80 -38.68
CA TRP A 737 -6.74 -7.43 -38.03
C TRP A 737 -6.06 -8.64 -37.37
N ASN A 738 -4.73 -8.72 -37.49
CA ASN A 738 -3.93 -9.75 -36.81
C ASN A 738 -2.52 -9.25 -36.51
N ALA A 739 -1.88 -9.85 -35.53
CA ALA A 739 -0.55 -9.47 -35.06
C ALA A 739 0.60 -9.87 -35.97
N SER A 740 0.36 -10.76 -36.97
CA SER A 740 1.44 -11.39 -37.72
C SER A 740 2.30 -10.40 -38.51
N ALA A 741 1.66 -9.40 -39.16
CA ALA A 741 2.36 -8.35 -39.89
C ALA A 741 3.26 -7.48 -38.97
N PHE A 742 2.73 -7.10 -37.82
CA PHE A 742 3.50 -6.32 -36.81
C PHE A 742 4.70 -7.10 -36.28
N ARG A 743 4.48 -8.37 -35.96
CA ARG A 743 5.54 -9.26 -35.47
C ARG A 743 6.64 -9.47 -36.52
N ALA A 744 6.26 -9.73 -37.80
CA ALA A 744 7.22 -9.90 -38.86
C ALA A 744 8.07 -8.65 -39.11
N ALA A 745 7.45 -7.45 -39.12
CA ALA A 745 8.15 -6.19 -39.31
C ALA A 745 9.08 -5.85 -38.13
N ALA A 746 8.60 -6.01 -36.89
CA ALA A 746 9.37 -5.79 -35.69
C ALA A 746 10.58 -6.75 -35.57
N ASP A 747 10.37 -8.05 -35.85
CA ASP A 747 11.43 -9.06 -35.82
C ASP A 747 12.48 -8.85 -36.92
N SER A 748 12.06 -8.45 -38.11
CA SER A 748 13.00 -8.12 -39.20
C SER A 748 13.93 -6.96 -38.81
N LEU A 749 13.36 -5.89 -38.26
CA LEU A 749 14.17 -4.76 -37.84
C LEU A 749 15.05 -5.11 -36.63
N ARG A 750 14.52 -5.87 -35.66
CA ARG A 750 15.24 -6.26 -34.45
C ARG A 750 16.40 -7.23 -34.73
N LYS A 751 16.17 -8.27 -35.57
CA LYS A 751 17.14 -9.36 -35.80
C LYS A 751 18.10 -9.10 -36.96
N HIS A 752 17.61 -8.39 -37.98
CA HIS A 752 18.34 -8.22 -39.24
C HIS A 752 18.70 -6.75 -39.54
N GLY A 753 18.18 -5.80 -38.76
CA GLY A 753 18.38 -4.39 -39.02
C GLY A 753 17.72 -3.88 -40.32
N VAL A 754 16.78 -4.65 -40.88
CA VAL A 754 16.11 -4.32 -42.14
C VAL A 754 14.68 -3.96 -41.87
N ARG A 755 14.28 -2.75 -42.27
CA ARG A 755 12.90 -2.30 -42.19
C ARG A 755 12.05 -2.96 -43.28
N VAL A 756 10.99 -3.64 -42.89
CA VAL A 756 9.96 -4.17 -43.77
C VAL A 756 8.69 -3.32 -43.55
N PRO A 757 8.05 -2.80 -44.64
CA PRO A 757 6.79 -2.05 -44.49
C PRO A 757 5.71 -2.91 -43.87
N LEU A 758 4.81 -2.29 -43.11
CA LEU A 758 3.69 -2.97 -42.46
C LEU A 758 2.60 -3.24 -43.54
N VAL A 759 2.62 -4.41 -44.15
CA VAL A 759 1.60 -4.79 -45.16
C VAL A 759 0.43 -5.42 -44.41
N LEU A 760 -0.62 -4.64 -44.17
CA LEU A 760 -1.89 -5.12 -43.62
C LEU A 760 -2.68 -5.79 -44.75
N GLY A 761 -3.00 -7.09 -44.55
CA GLY A 761 -3.73 -7.85 -45.57
C GLY A 761 -5.13 -7.24 -45.81
N VAL A 762 -5.40 -6.83 -47.03
CA VAL A 762 -6.75 -6.49 -47.49
C VAL A 762 -7.55 -7.77 -47.53
N ALA A 763 -8.70 -7.86 -46.85
CA ALA A 763 -9.63 -8.95 -46.99
C ALA A 763 -10.00 -9.14 -48.49
N PRO A 764 -10.04 -10.39 -49.03
CA PRO A 764 -10.48 -10.59 -50.41
C PRO A 764 -11.92 -10.07 -50.52
N ALA A 765 -12.14 -9.17 -51.45
CA ALA A 765 -13.48 -8.72 -51.82
C ALA A 765 -14.31 -9.95 -52.19
N GLU A 766 -15.41 -10.22 -51.50
CA GLU A 766 -16.40 -11.21 -51.92
C GLU A 766 -16.90 -10.81 -53.31
N GLU A 767 -16.48 -11.54 -54.30
CA GLU A 767 -17.13 -11.51 -55.63
C GLU A 767 -18.56 -12.00 -55.43
N SER A 768 -19.51 -11.08 -55.50
CA SER A 768 -20.94 -11.38 -55.66
C SER A 768 -21.18 -12.05 -57.00
N LEU A 769 -21.55 -13.31 -56.97
CA LEU A 769 -22.27 -14.01 -58.07
C LEU A 769 -23.76 -14.03 -57.76
#